data_02d88420a111a1409d7a1d419a2cf2dc
#
_entry.id   02d88420a111a1409d7a1d419a2cf2dc
#
_cell.length_a   1.000
_cell.length_b   1.000
_cell.length_c   1.000
_cell.angle_alpha   90.00
_cell.angle_beta   90.00
_cell.angle_gamma   90.00
#
_symmetry.space_group_name_H-M   'P 1'
#
loop_
_entity.id
_entity.type
_entity.pdbx_description
1 polymer ?
#
loop_
_entity_poly.entity_id
_entity_poly.type
_entity_poly.pdbx_seq_one_letter_code
_entity_poly.pdbx_strand_id
1 'polypeptide(L)'
;MNPIWSPKQEFVLQSRMEHLRQRISSENSIILKNYSELHRFSIENQEIFWRTIWEDMGLQGVQGEVALENPQLMPGAKFFPEGRINFAKNCLIHDQADDGIAIIAHDETGLRRELSWGELRASVDSFQKMLLEAGVQASDVVGGYVANGPEAVIAALATLSLGAIWTSCSPDFGVQGLLDRFGQTKPKVIVAGCSVRYNKKPIDLTERIIQICEELLSVTHLIHFPGTEAVERTEFSKLPLTSLQFPKPSSSRNELFFEETPFQHPAFILYSSGTTGKPKCILHSHGGSLIQLVKEHQYHVDLRANERLFFYTTCGWMMWNWLIAGLATKATIVLYDGSPFSRGAKTLWKICEQDDWSIFGTSAKYISALEKQNWQTPQEMELLKLRAILSTGSPLAHESFDYVYHKLKNNVLLGSISGGTDIVSCFMLSCPIRAVYRGQLQGAGLGLAVDIFDEEGKPVQEQKGELVCTKPFPAMPIGFWDDPDQKRYRSAYFERFDGVWTHGDYAERTAQDGFVIHGRSDAVLNPGGVRIGTAEIYRQVETFEEILEALAIGQEKNNDVRVVLFVVMKEQQELRDDLKDQIRRRIKQNTTPRHVPDLIVSVAALPRTLSGKIVELAVRAVVHNLPVKNKEALANPEALEYFKDIPELQK
;
A
#
# COMPACT_ATOMS: atom_id res chain seq x y z
N MET A 1 2.54 -19.49 -22.47
CA MET A 1 2.43 -19.97 -21.06
C MET A 1 0.96 -20.33 -20.81
N ASN A 2 0.65 -21.44 -20.13
CA ASN A 2 -0.73 -21.78 -19.76
C ASN A 2 -1.14 -21.00 -18.48
N PRO A 3 -2.40 -20.55 -18.41
CA PRO A 3 -2.89 -19.92 -17.18
C PRO A 3 -2.95 -20.92 -16.03
N ILE A 4 -2.69 -20.45 -14.81
CA ILE A 4 -2.82 -21.27 -13.60
C ILE A 4 -4.26 -21.23 -13.07
N TRP A 5 -5.00 -20.17 -13.39
CA TRP A 5 -6.43 -20.03 -13.10
C TRP A 5 -7.10 -19.19 -14.19
N SER A 6 -8.37 -19.49 -14.45
CA SER A 6 -9.19 -18.70 -15.35
C SER A 6 -10.59 -18.50 -14.75
N PRO A 7 -11.17 -17.31 -14.89
CA PRO A 7 -12.51 -17.07 -14.39
C PRO A 7 -13.53 -17.92 -15.15
N LYS A 8 -14.55 -18.42 -14.45
CA LYS A 8 -15.70 -19.06 -15.09
C LYS A 8 -16.51 -18.00 -15.86
N GLN A 9 -17.10 -18.38 -16.98
CA GLN A 9 -17.87 -17.45 -17.82
C GLN A 9 -19.02 -16.78 -17.05
N GLU A 10 -19.70 -17.51 -16.19
CA GLU A 10 -20.76 -16.97 -15.33
C GLU A 10 -20.24 -15.84 -14.44
N PHE A 11 -19.06 -16.01 -13.82
CA PHE A 11 -18.43 -14.99 -13.00
C PHE A 11 -18.06 -13.75 -13.83
N VAL A 12 -17.52 -13.97 -15.05
CA VAL A 12 -17.18 -12.86 -15.98
C VAL A 12 -18.42 -12.04 -16.29
N LEU A 13 -19.52 -12.70 -16.70
CA LEU A 13 -20.76 -12.02 -17.08
C LEU A 13 -21.41 -11.22 -15.94
N GLN A 14 -21.19 -11.63 -14.69
CA GLN A 14 -21.73 -10.96 -13.50
C GLN A 14 -20.78 -9.91 -12.91
N SER A 15 -19.55 -9.79 -13.43
CA SER A 15 -18.57 -8.86 -12.90
C SER A 15 -18.88 -7.41 -13.28
N ARG A 16 -18.58 -6.48 -12.35
CA ARG A 16 -18.69 -5.03 -12.63
C ARG A 16 -17.78 -4.60 -13.78
N MET A 17 -16.63 -5.24 -13.95
CA MET A 17 -15.70 -4.97 -15.05
C MET A 17 -16.36 -5.25 -16.41
N GLU A 18 -17.08 -6.37 -16.54
CA GLU A 18 -17.79 -6.72 -17.77
C GLU A 18 -18.99 -5.79 -18.02
N HIS A 19 -19.72 -5.42 -16.97
CA HIS A 19 -20.82 -4.46 -17.08
C HIS A 19 -20.30 -3.10 -17.54
N LEU A 20 -19.18 -2.59 -16.99
CA LEU A 20 -18.53 -1.35 -17.43
C LEU A 20 -18.13 -1.44 -18.92
N ARG A 21 -17.53 -2.57 -19.34
CA ARG A 21 -17.14 -2.78 -20.74
C ARG A 21 -18.34 -2.70 -21.69
N GLN A 22 -19.44 -3.33 -21.30
CA GLN A 22 -20.69 -3.31 -22.08
C GLN A 22 -21.31 -1.91 -22.10
N ARG A 23 -21.35 -1.20 -20.97
CA ARG A 23 -21.84 0.18 -20.87
C ARG A 23 -21.07 1.11 -21.80
N ILE A 24 -19.73 1.12 -21.69
CA ILE A 24 -18.88 1.94 -22.56
C ILE A 24 -19.07 1.61 -24.03
N SER A 25 -19.17 0.31 -24.37
CA SER A 25 -19.42 -0.12 -25.76
C SER A 25 -20.74 0.41 -26.29
N SER A 26 -21.80 0.33 -25.50
CA SER A 26 -23.14 0.78 -25.87
C SER A 26 -23.23 2.32 -25.99
N GLU A 27 -22.76 3.04 -24.99
CA GLU A 27 -22.85 4.51 -24.95
C GLU A 27 -22.03 5.19 -26.04
N ASN A 28 -20.92 4.57 -26.48
CA ASN A 28 -20.04 5.13 -27.50
C ASN A 28 -20.21 4.48 -28.88
N SER A 29 -21.19 3.57 -29.06
CA SER A 29 -21.43 2.85 -30.32
C SER A 29 -20.17 2.14 -30.87
N ILE A 30 -19.35 1.55 -29.99
CA ILE A 30 -18.14 0.80 -30.32
C ILE A 30 -18.22 -0.64 -29.79
N ILE A 31 -17.38 -1.52 -30.30
CA ILE A 31 -17.27 -2.89 -29.81
C ILE A 31 -15.93 -3.05 -29.10
N LEU A 32 -15.98 -3.19 -27.77
CA LEU A 32 -14.84 -3.57 -26.96
C LEU A 32 -14.93 -5.08 -26.65
N LYS A 33 -14.02 -5.89 -27.18
CA LYS A 33 -14.11 -7.35 -27.12
C LYS A 33 -13.58 -7.95 -25.82
N ASN A 34 -12.62 -7.28 -25.19
CA ASN A 34 -11.87 -7.81 -24.05
C ASN A 34 -11.29 -6.68 -23.19
N TYR A 35 -10.59 -7.07 -22.12
CA TYR A 35 -9.93 -6.12 -21.21
C TYR A 35 -8.92 -5.21 -21.91
N SER A 36 -8.08 -5.74 -22.80
CA SER A 36 -7.04 -4.94 -23.46
C SER A 36 -7.65 -3.81 -24.32
N GLU A 37 -8.79 -4.07 -24.98
CA GLU A 37 -9.51 -3.04 -25.72
C GLU A 37 -10.19 -2.01 -24.79
N LEU A 38 -10.78 -2.47 -23.66
CA LEU A 38 -11.33 -1.59 -22.63
C LEU A 38 -10.23 -0.71 -22.01
N HIS A 39 -9.09 -1.30 -21.66
CA HIS A 39 -7.94 -0.56 -21.13
C HIS A 39 -7.44 0.47 -22.13
N ARG A 40 -7.27 0.11 -23.41
CA ARG A 40 -6.87 1.04 -24.45
C ARG A 40 -7.85 2.21 -24.55
N PHE A 41 -9.16 1.92 -24.60
CA PHE A 41 -10.18 2.97 -24.59
C PHE A 41 -10.03 3.91 -23.40
N SER A 42 -9.80 3.35 -22.21
CA SER A 42 -9.69 4.13 -20.96
C SER A 42 -8.51 5.11 -20.94
N ILE A 43 -7.45 4.82 -21.70
CA ILE A 43 -6.26 5.69 -21.79
C ILE A 43 -6.28 6.60 -23.04
N GLU A 44 -6.96 6.21 -24.11
CA GLU A 44 -7.07 7.02 -25.33
C GLU A 44 -8.21 8.03 -25.23
N ASN A 45 -9.28 7.72 -24.51
CA ASN A 45 -10.48 8.53 -24.34
C ASN A 45 -10.68 8.92 -22.85
N GLN A 46 -9.64 9.46 -22.21
CA GLN A 46 -9.60 9.69 -20.77
C GLN A 46 -10.77 10.54 -20.26
N GLU A 47 -11.16 11.59 -20.98
CA GLU A 47 -12.26 12.47 -20.56
C GLU A 47 -13.59 11.70 -20.49
N ILE A 48 -13.94 10.95 -21.54
CA ILE A 48 -15.14 10.13 -21.59
C ILE A 48 -15.07 9.05 -20.51
N PHE A 49 -13.92 8.37 -20.41
CA PHE A 49 -13.73 7.30 -19.45
C PHE A 49 -13.93 7.78 -18.00
N TRP A 50 -13.26 8.83 -17.57
CA TRP A 50 -13.34 9.30 -16.19
C TRP A 50 -14.70 9.91 -15.84
N ARG A 51 -15.40 10.50 -16.81
CA ARG A 51 -16.79 10.92 -16.66
C ARG A 51 -17.70 9.71 -16.42
N THR A 52 -17.59 8.68 -17.28
CA THR A 52 -18.34 7.44 -17.13
C THR A 52 -18.06 6.76 -15.79
N ILE A 53 -16.80 6.72 -15.35
CA ILE A 53 -16.40 6.15 -14.05
C ILE A 53 -17.07 6.90 -12.89
N TRP A 54 -17.05 8.24 -12.90
CA TRP A 54 -17.72 9.04 -11.86
C TRP A 54 -19.21 8.68 -11.75
N GLU A 55 -19.88 8.63 -12.88
CA GLU A 55 -21.32 8.33 -12.96
C GLU A 55 -21.64 6.88 -12.57
N ASP A 56 -20.91 5.90 -13.09
CA ASP A 56 -21.14 4.47 -12.87
C ASP A 56 -20.91 4.09 -11.40
N MET A 57 -19.94 4.71 -10.77
CA MET A 57 -19.68 4.54 -9.33
C MET A 57 -20.66 5.30 -8.44
N GLY A 58 -21.45 6.24 -9.00
CA GLY A 58 -22.40 7.05 -8.26
C GLY A 58 -21.71 7.98 -7.25
N LEU A 59 -20.57 8.57 -7.61
CA LEU A 59 -19.84 9.47 -6.73
C LEU A 59 -20.66 10.72 -6.41
N GLN A 60 -20.76 11.03 -5.13
CA GLN A 60 -21.53 12.19 -4.64
C GLN A 60 -20.66 13.44 -4.64
N GLY A 61 -21.06 14.40 -5.46
CA GLY A 61 -20.37 15.68 -5.63
C GLY A 61 -20.84 16.40 -6.87
N VAL A 62 -20.18 17.49 -7.21
CA VAL A 62 -20.39 18.24 -8.46
C VAL A 62 -19.26 17.85 -9.42
N GLN A 63 -19.61 17.32 -10.59
CA GLN A 63 -18.62 16.86 -11.56
C GLN A 63 -18.03 18.03 -12.39
N GLY A 64 -18.83 19.04 -12.68
CA GLY A 64 -18.49 20.11 -13.63
C GLY A 64 -18.66 19.69 -15.10
N GLU A 65 -18.41 20.63 -16.01
CA GLU A 65 -18.56 20.41 -17.44
C GLU A 65 -17.32 19.73 -18.07
N VAL A 66 -16.13 20.04 -17.55
CA VAL A 66 -14.85 19.53 -18.06
C VAL A 66 -14.35 18.40 -17.16
N ALA A 67 -14.14 17.21 -17.71
CA ALA A 67 -13.57 16.10 -16.95
C ALA A 67 -12.03 16.08 -16.95
N LEU A 68 -11.39 16.66 -17.97
CA LEU A 68 -9.93 16.71 -18.06
C LEU A 68 -9.48 17.97 -18.83
N GLU A 69 -8.76 18.85 -18.14
CA GLU A 69 -8.12 20.04 -18.70
C GLU A 69 -6.62 19.77 -18.95
N ASN A 70 -6.08 20.25 -20.07
CA ASN A 70 -4.67 20.09 -20.45
C ASN A 70 -4.14 18.64 -20.43
N PRO A 71 -4.81 17.69 -21.12
CA PRO A 71 -4.47 16.25 -21.05
C PRO A 71 -3.06 15.91 -21.54
N GLN A 72 -2.40 16.82 -22.27
CA GLN A 72 -1.04 16.66 -22.78
C GLN A 72 0.04 17.06 -21.76
N LEU A 73 -0.34 17.70 -20.64
CA LEU A 73 0.63 18.16 -19.65
C LEU A 73 0.79 17.13 -18.51
N MET A 74 2.01 16.70 -18.29
CA MET A 74 2.32 15.85 -17.14
C MET A 74 3.71 16.22 -16.57
N PRO A 75 3.74 16.84 -15.36
CA PRO A 75 2.59 17.28 -14.56
C PRO A 75 1.92 18.53 -15.14
N GLY A 76 0.64 18.73 -14.80
CA GLY A 76 -0.10 19.96 -15.19
C GLY A 76 -1.53 19.72 -15.67
N ALA A 77 -1.88 18.47 -16.04
CA ALA A 77 -3.27 18.10 -16.33
C ALA A 77 -4.14 18.23 -15.07
N LYS A 78 -5.40 18.63 -15.24
CA LYS A 78 -6.36 18.77 -14.15
C LYS A 78 -7.60 17.94 -14.43
N PHE A 79 -7.86 16.96 -13.60
CA PHE A 79 -9.11 16.20 -13.62
C PHE A 79 -10.19 16.99 -12.88
N PHE A 80 -11.37 17.08 -13.48
CA PHE A 80 -12.54 17.75 -12.94
C PHE A 80 -12.21 19.13 -12.32
N PRO A 81 -11.70 20.10 -13.11
CA PRO A 81 -11.22 21.37 -12.57
C PRO A 81 -12.31 22.19 -11.85
N GLU A 82 -13.57 22.03 -12.25
CA GLU A 82 -14.75 22.62 -11.59
C GLU A 82 -15.37 21.69 -10.53
N GLY A 83 -14.84 20.48 -10.42
CA GLY A 83 -15.39 19.43 -9.57
C GLY A 83 -15.32 19.79 -8.08
N ARG A 84 -16.41 19.43 -7.36
CA ARG A 84 -16.50 19.54 -5.89
C ARG A 84 -16.85 18.19 -5.33
N ILE A 85 -16.06 17.72 -4.37
CA ILE A 85 -16.23 16.39 -3.81
C ILE A 85 -15.61 16.30 -2.42
N ASN A 86 -16.20 15.46 -1.56
CA ASN A 86 -15.64 15.16 -0.26
C ASN A 86 -15.48 13.64 -0.11
N PHE A 87 -14.28 13.19 0.23
CA PHE A 87 -13.96 11.78 0.39
C PHE A 87 -14.83 11.11 1.47
N ALA A 88 -14.94 11.75 2.65
CA ALA A 88 -15.72 11.21 3.77
C ALA A 88 -17.21 11.15 3.46
N LYS A 89 -17.77 12.12 2.72
CA LYS A 89 -19.17 12.11 2.28
C LYS A 89 -19.49 10.84 1.49
N ASN A 90 -18.63 10.48 0.55
CA ASN A 90 -18.78 9.29 -0.27
C ASN A 90 -18.64 7.98 0.53
N CYS A 91 -17.87 7.99 1.62
CA CYS A 91 -17.74 6.84 2.50
C CYS A 91 -18.92 6.68 3.47
N LEU A 92 -19.65 7.76 3.80
CA LEU A 92 -20.63 7.78 4.89
C LEU A 92 -22.07 7.94 4.42
N ILE A 93 -22.30 8.66 3.32
CA ILE A 93 -23.65 9.01 2.86
C ILE A 93 -24.05 8.12 1.69
N HIS A 94 -24.90 7.17 1.97
CA HIS A 94 -25.47 6.22 1.00
C HIS A 94 -26.73 5.57 1.59
N ASP A 95 -27.38 4.70 0.82
CA ASP A 95 -28.63 4.03 1.09
C ASP A 95 -28.54 2.79 2.01
N GLN A 96 -27.36 2.53 2.61
CA GLN A 96 -27.23 1.44 3.58
C GLN A 96 -28.02 1.75 4.85
N ALA A 97 -28.74 0.74 5.35
CA ALA A 97 -29.47 0.84 6.60
C ALA A 97 -28.57 1.14 7.80
N ASP A 98 -29.06 1.89 8.76
CA ASP A 98 -28.27 2.30 9.93
C ASP A 98 -27.76 1.12 10.77
N ASP A 99 -28.47 -0.01 10.77
CA ASP A 99 -28.12 -1.25 11.48
C ASP A 99 -27.20 -2.17 10.68
N GLY A 100 -26.97 -1.90 9.38
CA GLY A 100 -25.99 -2.63 8.57
C GLY A 100 -24.58 -2.40 9.10
N ILE A 101 -23.70 -3.40 8.99
CA ILE A 101 -22.33 -3.35 9.51
C ILE A 101 -21.42 -2.59 8.55
N ALA A 102 -20.80 -1.52 9.03
CA ALA A 102 -19.79 -0.74 8.31
C ALA A 102 -18.37 -1.24 8.57
N ILE A 103 -18.05 -1.52 9.84
CA ILE A 103 -16.71 -1.91 10.29
C ILE A 103 -16.80 -3.15 11.18
N ILE A 104 -15.93 -4.12 10.92
CA ILE A 104 -15.60 -5.20 11.86
C ILE A 104 -14.14 -5.02 12.24
N ALA A 105 -13.83 -4.98 13.53
CA ALA A 105 -12.47 -4.80 14.01
C ALA A 105 -12.06 -5.95 14.90
N HIS A 106 -10.88 -6.48 14.66
CA HIS A 106 -10.24 -7.52 15.44
C HIS A 106 -8.88 -7.06 15.97
N ASP A 107 -8.47 -7.65 17.05
CA ASP A 107 -7.09 -7.58 17.53
C ASP A 107 -6.51 -8.96 17.81
N GLU A 108 -5.22 -9.01 18.12
CA GLU A 108 -4.54 -10.28 18.40
C GLU A 108 -4.96 -10.94 19.73
N THR A 109 -5.69 -10.24 20.61
CA THR A 109 -6.26 -10.84 21.85
C THR A 109 -7.49 -11.68 21.54
N GLY A 110 -8.12 -11.44 20.38
CA GLY A 110 -9.35 -12.04 19.92
C GLY A 110 -10.57 -11.21 20.22
N LEU A 111 -10.38 -9.97 20.62
CA LEU A 111 -11.47 -9.01 20.68
C LEU A 111 -12.03 -8.83 19.28
N ARG A 112 -13.35 -8.83 19.18
CA ARG A 112 -14.11 -8.51 17.97
C ARG A 112 -15.11 -7.42 18.30
N ARG A 113 -15.05 -6.34 17.55
CA ARG A 113 -16.00 -5.21 17.66
C ARG A 113 -16.67 -5.00 16.32
N GLU A 114 -17.93 -4.64 16.34
CA GLU A 114 -18.67 -4.22 15.17
C GLU A 114 -19.12 -2.77 15.35
N LEU A 115 -19.12 -2.02 14.26
CA LEU A 115 -19.81 -0.72 14.17
C LEU A 115 -20.80 -0.79 13.01
N SER A 116 -22.03 -0.46 13.30
CA SER A 116 -23.05 -0.26 12.26
C SER A 116 -22.80 1.06 11.50
N TRP A 117 -23.44 1.22 10.36
CA TRP A 117 -23.40 2.47 9.61
C TRP A 117 -23.91 3.66 10.44
N GLY A 118 -24.96 3.46 11.25
CA GLY A 118 -25.48 4.47 12.16
C GLY A 118 -24.47 4.84 13.24
N GLU A 119 -23.82 3.85 13.86
CA GLU A 119 -22.80 4.09 14.89
C GLU A 119 -21.55 4.76 14.32
N LEU A 120 -21.13 4.39 13.12
CA LEU A 120 -20.01 5.05 12.46
C LEU A 120 -20.31 6.52 12.19
N ARG A 121 -21.49 6.83 11.62
CA ARG A 121 -21.92 8.21 11.37
C ARG A 121 -22.00 9.02 12.66
N ALA A 122 -22.60 8.47 13.72
CA ALA A 122 -22.68 9.14 15.02
C ALA A 122 -21.32 9.39 15.66
N SER A 123 -20.38 8.45 15.50
CA SER A 123 -19.02 8.60 16.01
C SER A 123 -18.24 9.67 15.24
N VAL A 124 -18.38 9.69 13.91
CA VAL A 124 -17.77 10.72 13.06
C VAL A 124 -18.32 12.10 13.37
N ASP A 125 -19.65 12.24 13.58
CA ASP A 125 -20.29 13.50 14.01
C ASP A 125 -19.72 14.01 15.34
N SER A 126 -19.61 13.14 16.33
CA SER A 126 -19.04 13.51 17.64
C SER A 126 -17.59 13.96 17.53
N PHE A 127 -16.79 13.25 16.73
CA PHE A 127 -15.39 13.59 16.52
C PHE A 127 -15.23 14.88 15.69
N GLN A 128 -16.06 15.08 14.67
CA GLN A 128 -16.11 16.30 13.87
C GLN A 128 -16.35 17.55 14.74
N LYS A 129 -17.33 17.48 15.67
CA LYS A 129 -17.60 18.56 16.62
C LYS A 129 -16.39 18.87 17.49
N MET A 130 -15.74 17.84 18.01
CA MET A 130 -14.52 18.01 18.80
C MET A 130 -13.39 18.67 18.00
N LEU A 131 -13.23 18.34 16.72
CA LEU A 131 -12.26 19.00 15.85
C LEU A 131 -12.62 20.48 15.61
N LEU A 132 -13.92 20.78 15.41
CA LEU A 132 -14.40 22.17 15.28
C LEU A 132 -14.17 22.98 16.55
N GLU A 133 -14.43 22.41 17.73
CA GLU A 133 -14.14 23.02 19.04
C GLU A 133 -12.62 23.24 19.23
N ALA A 134 -11.79 22.33 18.72
CA ALA A 134 -10.33 22.50 18.66
C ALA A 134 -9.89 23.53 17.60
N GLY A 135 -10.83 24.16 16.90
CA GLY A 135 -10.58 25.19 15.89
C GLY A 135 -10.00 24.66 14.57
N VAL A 136 -10.19 23.38 14.26
CA VAL A 136 -9.75 22.79 12.98
C VAL A 136 -10.57 23.37 11.83
N GLN A 137 -9.90 23.79 10.78
CA GLN A 137 -10.47 24.36 9.55
C GLN A 137 -10.01 23.55 8.34
N ALA A 138 -10.61 23.82 7.18
CA ALA A 138 -10.15 23.25 5.92
C ALA A 138 -8.64 23.54 5.69
N SER A 139 -7.93 22.54 5.19
CA SER A 139 -6.47 22.53 4.99
C SER A 139 -5.61 22.46 6.27
N ASP A 140 -6.18 22.53 7.48
CA ASP A 140 -5.42 22.18 8.68
C ASP A 140 -5.01 20.70 8.67
N VAL A 141 -3.85 20.38 9.24
CA VAL A 141 -3.36 19.01 9.33
C VAL A 141 -3.75 18.39 10.68
N VAL A 142 -4.36 17.20 10.64
CA VAL A 142 -4.61 16.34 11.80
C VAL A 142 -3.75 15.10 11.68
N GLY A 143 -2.90 14.86 12.68
CA GLY A 143 -1.97 13.73 12.74
C GLY A 143 -2.49 12.58 13.58
N GLY A 144 -2.50 11.36 13.06
CA GLY A 144 -2.84 10.15 13.81
C GLY A 144 -1.60 9.34 14.20
N TYR A 145 -1.41 9.09 15.49
CA TYR A 145 -0.48 8.07 16.00
C TYR A 145 -1.31 6.92 16.54
N VAL A 146 -1.76 6.06 15.64
CA VAL A 146 -2.90 5.16 15.87
C VAL A 146 -2.68 3.78 15.27
N ALA A 147 -3.20 2.76 15.95
CA ALA A 147 -3.32 1.40 15.46
C ALA A 147 -4.45 1.28 14.42
N ASN A 148 -4.51 0.16 13.70
CA ASN A 148 -5.53 -0.12 12.70
C ASN A 148 -6.86 -0.53 13.38
N GLY A 149 -7.54 0.44 13.95
CA GLY A 149 -8.81 0.28 14.65
C GLY A 149 -9.88 1.29 14.21
N PRO A 150 -11.12 1.14 14.70
CA PRO A 150 -12.22 2.03 14.37
C PRO A 150 -11.95 3.49 14.69
N GLU A 151 -11.21 3.77 15.76
CA GLU A 151 -10.85 5.11 16.19
C GLU A 151 -10.04 5.87 15.12
N ALA A 152 -9.12 5.16 14.43
CA ALA A 152 -8.37 5.72 13.33
C ALA A 152 -9.26 6.08 12.13
N VAL A 153 -10.22 5.21 11.79
CA VAL A 153 -11.15 5.43 10.68
C VAL A 153 -12.08 6.60 11.00
N ILE A 154 -12.64 6.66 12.21
CA ILE A 154 -13.51 7.75 12.67
C ILE A 154 -12.78 9.09 12.62
N ALA A 155 -11.56 9.15 13.17
CA ALA A 155 -10.78 10.38 13.19
C ALA A 155 -10.41 10.86 11.77
N ALA A 156 -10.02 9.94 10.88
CA ALA A 156 -9.72 10.27 9.50
C ALA A 156 -10.96 10.80 8.75
N LEU A 157 -12.09 10.10 8.84
CA LEU A 157 -13.32 10.52 8.16
C LEU A 157 -13.85 11.85 8.70
N ALA A 158 -13.78 12.09 10.01
CA ALA A 158 -14.14 13.37 10.60
C ALA A 158 -13.22 14.51 10.15
N THR A 159 -11.91 14.25 10.05
CA THR A 159 -10.95 15.22 9.51
C THR A 159 -11.27 15.58 8.06
N LEU A 160 -11.45 14.55 7.22
CA LEU A 160 -11.74 14.72 5.79
C LEU A 160 -13.10 15.38 5.54
N SER A 161 -14.09 15.14 6.42
CA SER A 161 -15.40 15.79 6.30
C SER A 161 -15.31 17.31 6.39
N LEU A 162 -14.37 17.83 7.17
CA LEU A 162 -14.11 19.27 7.33
C LEU A 162 -13.22 19.87 6.21
N GLY A 163 -12.79 19.09 5.23
CA GLY A 163 -11.78 19.52 4.25
C GLY A 163 -10.40 19.69 4.87
N ALA A 164 -10.17 19.20 6.08
CA ALA A 164 -8.86 19.14 6.71
C ALA A 164 -8.08 17.92 6.22
N ILE A 165 -6.76 17.94 6.41
CA ILE A 165 -5.84 16.95 5.85
C ILE A 165 -5.50 15.91 6.90
N TRP A 166 -5.73 14.65 6.59
CA TRP A 166 -5.33 13.53 7.44
C TRP A 166 -3.93 13.04 7.11
N THR A 167 -3.13 12.81 8.13
CA THR A 167 -1.86 12.07 8.03
C THR A 167 -1.73 11.11 9.19
N SER A 168 -1.11 9.96 9.02
CA SER A 168 -0.98 8.99 10.09
C SER A 168 0.34 8.22 10.09
N CYS A 169 0.73 7.83 11.28
CA CYS A 169 1.83 6.93 11.56
C CYS A 169 1.33 5.80 12.47
N SER A 170 1.82 4.60 12.25
CA SER A 170 1.50 3.44 13.08
C SER A 170 2.33 3.43 14.37
N PRO A 171 1.88 2.72 15.43
CA PRO A 171 2.53 2.69 16.74
C PRO A 171 3.93 2.09 16.78
N ASP A 172 4.34 1.41 15.73
CA ASP A 172 5.69 0.87 15.55
C ASP A 172 6.76 1.96 15.31
N PHE A 173 6.35 3.18 14.91
CA PHE A 173 7.28 4.31 14.83
C PHE A 173 7.72 4.78 16.24
N GLY A 174 9.04 4.96 16.41
CA GLY A 174 9.59 5.65 17.56
C GLY A 174 9.44 7.18 17.43
N VAL A 175 9.80 7.89 18.50
CA VAL A 175 9.68 9.37 18.59
C VAL A 175 10.34 10.07 17.41
N GLN A 176 11.59 9.74 17.09
CA GLN A 176 12.32 10.37 15.98
C GLN A 176 11.61 10.16 14.63
N GLY A 177 11.11 8.94 14.38
CA GLY A 177 10.37 8.64 13.16
C GLY A 177 9.07 9.45 13.01
N LEU A 178 8.43 9.78 14.12
CA LEU A 178 7.25 10.66 14.16
C LEU A 178 7.64 12.12 13.95
N LEU A 179 8.70 12.59 14.59
CA LEU A 179 9.23 13.95 14.42
C LEU A 179 9.71 14.22 12.99
N ASP A 180 10.32 13.24 12.35
CA ASP A 180 10.74 13.34 10.94
C ASP A 180 9.54 13.48 9.97
N ARG A 181 8.35 13.10 10.40
CA ARG A 181 7.10 13.21 9.64
C ARG A 181 6.26 14.39 10.09
N PHE A 182 5.77 14.34 11.31
CA PHE A 182 4.90 15.37 11.87
C PHE A 182 5.62 16.72 12.06
N GLY A 183 6.94 16.71 12.30
CA GLY A 183 7.75 17.94 12.31
C GLY A 183 7.82 18.67 10.98
N GLN A 184 7.64 17.95 9.86
CA GLN A 184 7.51 18.55 8.53
C GLN A 184 6.09 19.07 8.29
N THR A 185 5.07 18.26 8.59
CA THR A 185 3.66 18.53 8.27
C THR A 185 2.96 19.41 9.31
N LYS A 186 3.54 19.54 10.49
CA LYS A 186 3.12 20.45 11.58
C LYS A 186 1.63 20.33 11.91
N PRO A 187 1.15 19.15 12.34
CA PRO A 187 -0.25 18.95 12.66
C PRO A 187 -0.69 19.88 13.78
N LYS A 188 -1.93 20.39 13.68
CA LYS A 188 -2.59 21.21 14.71
C LYS A 188 -3.16 20.35 15.82
N VAL A 189 -3.66 19.17 15.48
CA VAL A 189 -4.23 18.18 16.40
C VAL A 189 -3.50 16.86 16.21
N ILE A 190 -3.18 16.19 17.32
CA ILE A 190 -2.74 14.79 17.32
C ILE A 190 -3.84 13.92 17.91
N VAL A 191 -4.13 12.80 17.22
CA VAL A 191 -5.00 11.73 17.71
C VAL A 191 -4.11 10.54 18.05
N ALA A 192 -4.18 10.02 19.29
CA ALA A 192 -3.27 8.97 19.72
C ALA A 192 -3.95 7.88 20.55
N GLY A 193 -3.61 6.61 20.26
CA GLY A 193 -3.86 5.48 21.14
C GLY A 193 -2.73 5.33 22.16
N CYS A 194 -3.08 5.23 23.45
CA CYS A 194 -2.07 5.17 24.52
C CYS A 194 -1.35 3.82 24.61
N SER A 195 -1.92 2.76 24.05
CA SER A 195 -1.32 1.43 24.08
C SER A 195 -1.70 0.60 22.87
N VAL A 196 -0.85 -0.38 22.57
CA VAL A 196 -1.09 -1.41 21.56
C VAL A 196 -0.55 -2.75 22.05
N ARG A 197 -0.98 -3.83 21.40
CA ARG A 197 -0.39 -5.15 21.59
C ARG A 197 0.17 -5.65 20.27
N TYR A 198 1.40 -6.17 20.30
CA TYR A 198 1.99 -6.80 19.14
C TYR A 198 2.79 -8.05 19.53
N ASN A 199 2.50 -9.16 18.86
CA ASN A 199 3.08 -10.47 19.14
C ASN A 199 3.03 -10.82 20.62
N LYS A 200 1.83 -10.66 21.23
CA LYS A 200 1.50 -10.91 22.66
C LYS A 200 2.16 -9.94 23.66
N LYS A 201 2.95 -8.98 23.20
CA LYS A 201 3.60 -8.00 24.07
C LYS A 201 2.77 -6.74 24.14
N PRO A 202 2.36 -6.30 25.34
CA PRO A 202 1.77 -4.97 25.52
C PRO A 202 2.86 -3.91 25.32
N ILE A 203 2.50 -2.81 24.67
CA ILE A 203 3.39 -1.68 24.42
C ILE A 203 2.65 -0.42 24.87
N ASP A 204 3.20 0.24 25.88
CA ASP A 204 2.75 1.56 26.32
C ASP A 204 3.38 2.63 25.42
N LEU A 205 2.55 3.53 24.89
CA LEU A 205 2.96 4.60 23.99
C LEU A 205 2.95 5.97 24.66
N THR A 206 2.55 6.05 25.92
CA THR A 206 2.28 7.31 26.63
C THR A 206 3.49 8.22 26.68
N GLU A 207 4.65 7.71 27.07
CA GLU A 207 5.89 8.49 27.10
C GLU A 207 6.28 9.04 25.72
N ARG A 208 6.08 8.23 24.67
CA ARG A 208 6.33 8.69 23.29
C ARG A 208 5.39 9.80 22.89
N ILE A 209 4.10 9.70 23.26
CA ILE A 209 3.09 10.74 22.97
C ILE A 209 3.47 12.04 23.69
N ILE A 210 3.89 11.98 24.94
CA ILE A 210 4.34 13.15 25.70
C ILE A 210 5.52 13.81 24.99
N GLN A 211 6.58 13.08 24.69
CA GLN A 211 7.77 13.60 24.02
C GLN A 211 7.45 14.25 22.67
N ILE A 212 6.58 13.62 21.89
CA ILE A 212 6.15 14.16 20.59
C ILE A 212 5.38 15.48 20.78
N CYS A 213 4.48 15.54 21.75
CA CYS A 213 3.69 16.75 22.02
C CYS A 213 4.53 17.89 22.59
N GLU A 214 5.59 17.61 23.34
CA GLU A 214 6.53 18.61 23.84
C GLU A 214 7.40 19.20 22.72
N GLU A 215 7.79 18.41 21.72
CA GLU A 215 8.66 18.86 20.63
C GLU A 215 7.89 19.50 19.47
N LEU A 216 6.63 19.13 19.25
CA LEU A 216 5.80 19.64 18.16
C LEU A 216 5.00 20.89 18.57
N LEU A 217 5.62 22.05 18.55
CA LEU A 217 5.01 23.33 18.94
C LEU A 217 3.77 23.74 18.13
N SER A 218 3.50 23.08 17.00
CA SER A 218 2.29 23.29 16.19
C SER A 218 1.06 22.67 16.80
N VAL A 219 1.22 21.67 17.67
CA VAL A 219 0.11 20.90 18.26
C VAL A 219 -0.54 21.72 19.36
N THR A 220 -1.82 22.01 19.19
CA THR A 220 -2.64 22.72 20.19
C THR A 220 -3.51 21.77 20.99
N HIS A 221 -3.87 20.62 20.42
CA HIS A 221 -4.75 19.63 21.04
C HIS A 221 -4.23 18.20 20.84
N LEU A 222 -4.30 17.41 21.91
CA LEU A 222 -4.11 15.99 21.92
C LEU A 222 -5.47 15.31 22.19
N ILE A 223 -5.96 14.51 21.25
CA ILE A 223 -7.15 13.67 21.45
C ILE A 223 -6.68 12.23 21.64
N HIS A 224 -6.93 11.65 22.81
CA HIS A 224 -6.37 10.35 23.16
C HIS A 224 -7.43 9.32 23.59
N PHE A 225 -7.09 8.04 23.45
CA PHE A 225 -7.88 6.89 23.88
C PHE A 225 -6.99 5.78 24.44
N PRO A 226 -7.52 4.88 25.29
CA PRO A 226 -6.69 3.88 25.99
C PRO A 226 -5.87 2.95 25.07
N GLY A 227 -6.43 2.57 23.91
CA GLY A 227 -5.83 1.54 23.04
C GLY A 227 -6.27 0.12 23.44
N THR A 228 -5.42 -0.89 23.18
CA THR A 228 -5.74 -2.31 23.40
C THR A 228 -5.46 -2.79 24.83
N GLU A 229 -4.70 -2.03 25.61
CA GLU A 229 -4.33 -2.38 26.98
C GLU A 229 -4.81 -1.30 27.96
N ALA A 230 -5.15 -1.73 29.19
CA ALA A 230 -5.35 -0.81 30.29
C ALA A 230 -3.99 -0.24 30.71
N VAL A 231 -3.73 1.00 30.38
CA VAL A 231 -2.56 1.74 30.86
C VAL A 231 -2.94 2.53 32.09
N GLU A 232 -2.09 2.55 33.12
CA GLU A 232 -2.28 3.46 34.24
C GLU A 232 -2.42 4.89 33.69
N ARG A 233 -3.41 5.64 34.20
CA ARG A 233 -3.75 6.98 33.68
C ARG A 233 -2.55 7.90 33.77
N THR A 234 -1.86 8.07 32.66
CA THR A 234 -0.81 9.09 32.55
C THR A 234 -1.47 10.46 32.45
N GLU A 235 -1.05 11.36 33.28
CA GLU A 235 -1.59 12.73 33.29
C GLU A 235 -0.98 13.53 32.12
N PHE A 236 -1.70 13.58 31.00
CA PHE A 236 -1.41 14.54 29.93
C PHE A 236 -1.67 15.99 30.32
N SER A 237 -2.20 16.23 31.53
CA SER A 237 -2.51 17.55 32.08
C SER A 237 -1.27 18.46 32.25
N LYS A 238 -0.06 17.88 32.23
CA LYS A 238 1.20 18.64 32.31
C LYS A 238 1.69 19.16 30.96
N LEU A 239 1.11 18.70 29.86
CA LEU A 239 1.49 19.16 28.53
C LEU A 239 1.04 20.62 28.31
N PRO A 240 1.82 21.41 27.54
CA PRO A 240 1.48 22.82 27.23
C PRO A 240 0.41 22.94 26.14
N LEU A 241 -0.56 22.02 26.10
CA LEU A 241 -1.63 21.92 25.12
C LEU A 241 -2.91 21.39 25.76
N THR A 242 -4.04 21.48 25.06
CA THR A 242 -5.31 20.93 25.52
C THR A 242 -5.39 19.42 25.26
N SER A 243 -5.57 18.63 26.31
CA SER A 243 -5.73 17.18 26.22
C SER A 243 -7.20 16.79 26.40
N LEU A 244 -7.74 16.03 25.44
CA LEU A 244 -9.13 15.59 25.38
C LEU A 244 -9.20 14.07 25.22
N GLN A 245 -10.22 13.45 25.81
CA GLN A 245 -10.52 12.05 25.55
C GLN A 245 -11.29 11.89 24.24
N PHE A 246 -11.04 10.80 23.52
CA PHE A 246 -11.78 10.45 22.31
C PHE A 246 -13.29 10.42 22.62
N PRO A 247 -14.14 11.10 21.83
CA PRO A 247 -15.53 11.26 22.16
C PRO A 247 -16.31 9.95 22.01
N LYS A 248 -17.36 9.82 22.83
CA LYS A 248 -18.35 8.75 22.65
C LYS A 248 -19.33 9.13 21.54
N PRO A 249 -19.92 8.15 20.83
CA PRO A 249 -20.95 8.42 19.83
C PRO A 249 -22.09 9.27 20.40
N SER A 250 -22.55 10.24 19.62
CA SER A 250 -23.71 11.06 20.00
C SER A 250 -24.99 10.23 20.00
N SER A 251 -25.82 10.44 21.00
CA SER A 251 -27.16 9.86 21.03
C SER A 251 -28.19 10.63 20.18
N SER A 252 -27.87 11.84 19.74
CA SER A 252 -28.73 12.67 18.88
C SER A 252 -28.35 12.45 17.41
N ARG A 253 -29.38 12.27 16.55
CA ARG A 253 -29.19 12.36 15.09
C ARG A 253 -28.89 13.81 14.73
N ASN A 254 -27.63 14.17 14.64
CA ASN A 254 -27.21 15.44 14.06
C ASN A 254 -26.77 15.18 12.60
N GLU A 255 -26.98 16.19 11.78
CA GLU A 255 -26.52 16.11 10.38
C GLU A 255 -24.99 16.30 10.33
N LEU A 256 -24.29 15.31 9.79
CA LEU A 256 -22.87 15.44 9.45
C LEU A 256 -22.68 16.58 8.46
N PHE A 257 -21.75 17.46 8.75
CA PHE A 257 -21.31 18.49 7.83
C PHE A 257 -20.21 17.95 6.92
N PHE A 258 -20.26 18.31 5.66
CA PHE A 258 -19.22 17.97 4.68
C PHE A 258 -18.83 19.22 3.90
N GLU A 259 -17.59 19.63 4.07
CA GLU A 259 -17.02 20.71 3.25
C GLU A 259 -16.96 20.27 1.80
N GLU A 260 -17.56 21.02 0.90
CA GLU A 260 -17.51 20.74 -0.53
C GLU A 260 -16.18 21.24 -1.12
N THR A 261 -15.15 20.41 -1.01
CA THR A 261 -13.80 20.74 -1.45
C THR A 261 -13.65 20.69 -2.96
N PRO A 262 -12.79 21.51 -3.58
CA PRO A 262 -12.35 21.29 -4.95
C PRO A 262 -11.82 19.87 -5.16
N PHE A 263 -11.97 19.31 -6.35
CA PHE A 263 -11.52 17.94 -6.66
C PHE A 263 -10.05 17.70 -6.29
N GLN A 264 -9.19 18.70 -6.52
CA GLN A 264 -7.76 18.64 -6.21
C GLN A 264 -7.39 19.14 -4.81
N HIS A 265 -8.37 19.40 -3.94
CA HIS A 265 -8.08 19.79 -2.56
C HIS A 265 -7.35 18.67 -1.79
N PRO A 266 -6.30 18.98 -1.01
CA PRO A 266 -5.57 17.98 -0.24
C PRO A 266 -6.46 17.21 0.74
N ALA A 267 -6.39 15.89 0.73
CA ALA A 267 -7.06 15.00 1.67
C ALA A 267 -6.07 14.28 2.58
N PHE A 268 -4.98 13.78 2.00
CA PHE A 268 -4.00 12.98 2.71
C PHE A 268 -2.59 13.49 2.51
N ILE A 269 -1.77 13.40 3.56
CA ILE A 269 -0.31 13.43 3.45
C ILE A 269 0.19 12.03 3.77
N LEU A 270 0.83 11.40 2.79
CA LEU A 270 1.45 10.08 2.95
C LEU A 270 2.98 10.22 2.93
N TYR A 271 3.64 9.37 3.70
CA TYR A 271 5.08 9.39 3.83
C TYR A 271 5.71 8.23 3.06
N SER A 272 6.64 8.54 2.16
CA SER A 272 7.48 7.51 1.56
C SER A 272 8.93 7.68 1.99
N SER A 273 9.60 6.55 2.25
CA SER A 273 11.03 6.55 2.55
C SER A 273 11.80 6.95 1.29
N GLY A 274 12.25 8.20 1.24
CA GLY A 274 13.19 8.63 0.21
C GLY A 274 14.58 8.02 0.44
N THR A 275 15.29 7.74 -0.64
CA THR A 275 16.67 7.24 -0.58
C THR A 275 17.68 8.27 -0.05
N THR A 276 17.27 9.52 0.11
CA THR A 276 18.19 10.66 0.26
C THR A 276 17.90 11.63 1.40
N GLY A 277 17.15 11.29 2.45
CA GLY A 277 16.90 12.23 3.55
C GLY A 277 15.61 11.96 4.31
N LYS A 278 15.00 13.00 4.89
CA LYS A 278 13.70 12.90 5.56
C LYS A 278 12.65 12.31 4.60
N PRO A 279 11.63 11.60 5.11
CA PRO A 279 10.55 11.06 4.28
C PRO A 279 9.92 12.14 3.39
N LYS A 280 9.61 11.78 2.14
CA LYS A 280 8.78 12.64 1.29
C LYS A 280 7.39 12.73 1.92
N CYS A 281 6.84 13.92 2.00
CA CYS A 281 5.45 14.18 2.43
C CYS A 281 4.62 14.40 1.18
N ILE A 282 3.91 13.39 0.72
CA ILE A 282 3.23 13.35 -0.57
C ILE A 282 1.76 13.75 -0.37
N LEU A 283 1.32 14.77 -1.11
CA LEU A 283 -0.04 15.29 -1.04
C LEU A 283 -0.96 14.58 -2.02
N HIS A 284 -2.04 14.00 -1.52
CA HIS A 284 -3.08 13.36 -2.31
C HIS A 284 -4.42 14.08 -2.14
N SER A 285 -5.15 14.26 -3.25
CA SER A 285 -6.41 15.01 -3.27
C SER A 285 -7.62 14.17 -2.86
N HIS A 286 -8.71 14.84 -2.43
CA HIS A 286 -10.01 14.21 -2.18
C HIS A 286 -10.53 13.47 -3.40
N GLY A 287 -10.65 14.16 -4.53
CA GLY A 287 -11.24 13.59 -5.74
C GLY A 287 -10.36 12.55 -6.40
N GLY A 288 -9.07 12.86 -6.55
CA GLY A 288 -8.12 11.95 -7.19
C GLY A 288 -7.98 10.63 -6.46
N SER A 289 -7.83 10.66 -5.13
CA SER A 289 -7.77 9.45 -4.32
C SER A 289 -9.08 8.68 -4.38
N LEU A 290 -10.22 9.36 -4.22
CA LEU A 290 -11.52 8.70 -4.18
C LEU A 290 -11.84 7.98 -5.48
N ILE A 291 -11.81 8.68 -6.62
CA ILE A 291 -12.19 8.10 -7.92
C ILE A 291 -11.27 6.93 -8.30
N GLN A 292 -9.98 7.06 -8.01
CA GLN A 292 -9.00 6.02 -8.28
C GLN A 292 -9.24 4.77 -7.43
N LEU A 293 -9.37 4.93 -6.11
CA LEU A 293 -9.50 3.82 -5.18
C LEU A 293 -10.84 3.10 -5.32
N VAL A 294 -11.93 3.84 -5.47
CA VAL A 294 -13.27 3.23 -5.67
C VAL A 294 -13.33 2.49 -7.02
N LYS A 295 -12.70 3.02 -8.08
CA LYS A 295 -12.55 2.32 -9.36
C LYS A 295 -11.82 0.97 -9.18
N GLU A 296 -10.75 0.95 -8.37
CA GLU A 296 -10.02 -0.29 -8.09
C GLU A 296 -10.89 -1.31 -7.35
N HIS A 297 -11.58 -0.86 -6.32
CA HIS A 297 -12.49 -1.71 -5.57
C HIS A 297 -13.61 -2.29 -6.45
N GLN A 298 -14.30 -1.45 -7.20
CA GLN A 298 -15.47 -1.88 -7.95
C GLN A 298 -15.12 -2.75 -9.17
N TYR A 299 -14.05 -2.40 -9.89
CA TYR A 299 -13.77 -3.09 -11.15
C TYR A 299 -12.62 -4.10 -11.04
N HIS A 300 -11.54 -3.75 -10.34
CA HIS A 300 -10.35 -4.59 -10.29
C HIS A 300 -10.42 -5.74 -9.28
N VAL A 301 -11.20 -5.59 -8.22
CA VAL A 301 -11.49 -6.67 -7.27
C VAL A 301 -12.95 -7.08 -7.23
N ASP A 302 -13.80 -6.42 -8.02
CA ASP A 302 -15.25 -6.66 -8.11
C ASP A 302 -15.94 -6.58 -6.74
N LEU A 303 -15.53 -5.65 -5.89
CA LEU A 303 -16.09 -5.46 -4.56
C LEU A 303 -17.53 -4.94 -4.67
N ARG A 304 -18.46 -5.55 -3.93
CA ARG A 304 -19.89 -5.26 -3.97
C ARG A 304 -20.40 -4.76 -2.62
N ALA A 305 -21.54 -4.09 -2.64
CA ALA A 305 -22.20 -3.67 -1.40
C ALA A 305 -22.45 -4.88 -0.48
N ASN A 306 -22.31 -4.67 0.83
CA ASN A 306 -22.45 -5.67 1.89
C ASN A 306 -21.41 -6.83 1.85
N GLU A 307 -20.45 -6.80 0.94
CA GLU A 307 -19.31 -7.71 1.00
C GLU A 307 -18.28 -7.24 2.02
N ARG A 308 -17.42 -8.15 2.45
CA ARG A 308 -16.40 -7.88 3.48
C ARG A 308 -15.02 -7.81 2.86
N LEU A 309 -14.44 -6.62 2.99
CA LEU A 309 -13.11 -6.29 2.49
C LEU A 309 -12.11 -6.31 3.65
N PHE A 310 -11.14 -7.19 3.58
CA PHE A 310 -10.00 -7.21 4.50
C PHE A 310 -8.70 -6.91 3.75
N PHE A 311 -7.86 -6.09 4.35
CA PHE A 311 -6.45 -5.94 3.95
C PHE A 311 -5.58 -5.85 5.21
N TYR A 312 -4.60 -6.76 5.33
CA TYR A 312 -3.64 -6.67 6.42
C TYR A 312 -2.70 -5.48 6.21
N THR A 313 -2.87 -4.46 7.01
CA THR A 313 -2.17 -3.16 6.87
C THR A 313 -2.04 -2.45 8.21
N THR A 314 -1.24 -1.39 8.24
CA THR A 314 -1.15 -0.44 9.35
C THR A 314 -1.52 0.96 8.88
N CYS A 315 -1.86 1.87 9.81
CA CYS A 315 -2.22 3.26 9.47
C CYS A 315 -1.08 4.07 8.86
N GLY A 316 0.16 3.59 8.94
CA GLY A 316 1.33 4.20 8.30
C GLY A 316 1.62 3.71 6.88
N TRP A 317 0.81 2.80 6.34
CA TRP A 317 0.96 2.25 4.99
C TRP A 317 -0.23 2.63 4.10
N MET A 318 0.03 3.02 2.84
CA MET A 318 -1.00 3.49 1.90
C MET A 318 -2.14 2.49 1.66
N MET A 319 -1.92 1.19 1.89
CA MET A 319 -2.98 0.19 1.79
C MET A 319 -4.08 0.38 2.84
N TRP A 320 -3.82 1.14 3.91
CA TRP A 320 -4.86 1.56 4.84
C TRP A 320 -5.82 2.58 4.19
N ASN A 321 -5.30 3.54 3.42
CA ASN A 321 -6.11 4.49 2.66
C ASN A 321 -6.95 3.76 1.61
N TRP A 322 -6.34 2.75 0.96
CA TRP A 322 -7.04 1.86 0.05
C TRP A 322 -8.19 1.10 0.76
N LEU A 323 -7.93 0.53 1.95
CA LEU A 323 -8.92 -0.22 2.73
C LEU A 323 -10.11 0.65 3.12
N ILE A 324 -9.88 1.85 3.68
CA ILE A 324 -10.98 2.73 4.13
C ILE A 324 -11.83 3.26 2.97
N ALA A 325 -11.26 3.44 1.78
CA ALA A 325 -12.01 3.79 0.57
C ALA A 325 -13.05 2.72 0.18
N GLY A 326 -12.89 1.49 0.65
CA GLY A 326 -13.87 0.41 0.49
C GLY A 326 -15.26 0.76 1.03
N LEU A 327 -15.33 1.62 2.05
CA LEU A 327 -16.62 2.13 2.59
C LEU A 327 -17.45 2.84 1.50
N ALA A 328 -16.81 3.54 0.57
CA ALA A 328 -17.51 4.23 -0.51
C ALA A 328 -18.17 3.26 -1.52
N THR A 329 -17.84 1.98 -1.48
CA THR A 329 -18.53 0.93 -2.25
C THR A 329 -19.70 0.30 -1.49
N LYS A 330 -20.01 0.80 -0.30
CA LYS A 330 -21.02 0.25 0.62
C LYS A 330 -20.65 -1.14 1.16
N ALA A 331 -19.37 -1.49 1.13
CA ALA A 331 -18.84 -2.72 1.70
C ALA A 331 -18.50 -2.54 3.17
N THR A 332 -18.53 -3.63 3.93
CA THR A 332 -17.99 -3.68 5.29
C THR A 332 -16.48 -3.81 5.21
N ILE A 333 -15.73 -2.91 5.85
CA ILE A 333 -14.29 -3.07 5.99
C ILE A 333 -13.96 -3.87 7.26
N VAL A 334 -12.96 -4.75 7.14
CA VAL A 334 -12.46 -5.54 8.27
C VAL A 334 -11.07 -5.06 8.63
N LEU A 335 -10.92 -4.65 9.89
CA LEU A 335 -9.69 -4.15 10.47
C LEU A 335 -9.07 -5.23 11.35
N TYR A 336 -7.74 -5.28 11.38
CA TYR A 336 -7.00 -6.15 12.29
C TYR A 336 -5.77 -5.41 12.82
N ASP A 337 -5.63 -5.37 14.14
CA ASP A 337 -4.44 -4.85 14.80
C ASP A 337 -3.67 -5.97 15.51
N GLY A 338 -2.35 -6.01 15.31
CA GLY A 338 -1.45 -7.00 15.91
C GLY A 338 -0.78 -7.94 14.91
N SER A 339 -0.07 -8.94 15.43
CA SER A 339 0.65 -9.92 14.62
C SER A 339 -0.30 -10.89 13.89
N PRO A 340 -0.16 -11.09 12.56
CA PRO A 340 -1.00 -12.04 11.81
C PRO A 340 -0.75 -13.50 12.21
N PHE A 341 0.31 -13.75 12.99
CA PHE A 341 0.69 -15.06 13.52
C PHE A 341 0.52 -15.18 15.04
N SER A 342 -0.16 -14.26 15.70
CA SER A 342 -0.33 -14.25 17.17
C SER A 342 -0.84 -15.55 17.76
N ARG A 343 -1.66 -16.30 17.02
CA ARG A 343 -2.20 -17.63 17.34
C ARG A 343 -1.78 -18.69 16.32
N GLY A 344 -0.64 -18.48 15.65
CA GLY A 344 -0.12 -19.31 14.57
C GLY A 344 -0.72 -19.00 13.19
N ALA A 345 -0.33 -19.76 12.20
CA ALA A 345 -0.69 -19.57 10.79
C ALA A 345 -2.20 -19.45 10.50
N LYS A 346 -3.03 -20.10 11.31
CA LYS A 346 -4.50 -20.11 11.18
C LYS A 346 -5.20 -18.80 11.59
N THR A 347 -4.48 -17.84 12.20
CA THR A 347 -5.10 -16.67 12.86
C THR A 347 -6.06 -15.93 11.92
N LEU A 348 -5.56 -15.39 10.82
CA LEU A 348 -6.39 -14.60 9.89
C LEU A 348 -7.40 -15.47 9.12
N TRP A 349 -7.06 -16.71 8.82
CA TRP A 349 -7.94 -17.63 8.09
C TRP A 349 -9.19 -18.02 8.87
N LYS A 350 -9.07 -18.19 10.19
CA LYS A 350 -10.24 -18.40 11.05
C LYS A 350 -11.15 -17.19 11.11
N ILE A 351 -10.58 -15.99 11.14
CA ILE A 351 -11.35 -14.75 11.09
C ILE A 351 -12.01 -14.59 9.72
N CYS A 352 -11.30 -14.94 8.64
CA CYS A 352 -11.83 -14.94 7.29
C CYS A 352 -13.07 -15.82 7.15
N GLU A 353 -13.01 -17.03 7.70
CA GLU A 353 -14.16 -17.94 7.73
C GLU A 353 -15.31 -17.41 8.62
N GLN A 354 -14.97 -16.97 9.85
CA GLN A 354 -15.94 -16.47 10.83
C GLN A 354 -16.72 -15.27 10.29
N ASP A 355 -16.04 -14.35 9.62
CA ASP A 355 -16.60 -13.10 9.12
C ASP A 355 -16.94 -13.14 7.63
N ASP A 356 -16.91 -14.29 6.97
CA ASP A 356 -17.27 -14.42 5.55
C ASP A 356 -16.57 -13.38 4.65
N TRP A 357 -15.23 -13.25 4.74
CA TRP A 357 -14.53 -12.28 3.89
C TRP A 357 -14.67 -12.60 2.41
N SER A 358 -14.98 -11.59 1.61
CA SER A 358 -15.02 -11.70 0.15
C SER A 358 -13.67 -11.45 -0.49
N ILE A 359 -12.90 -10.51 0.09
CA ILE A 359 -11.57 -10.12 -0.38
C ILE A 359 -10.59 -10.24 0.79
N PHE A 360 -9.48 -10.94 0.56
CA PHE A 360 -8.39 -11.07 1.50
C PHE A 360 -7.11 -10.44 0.93
N GLY A 361 -6.79 -9.23 1.36
CA GLY A 361 -5.56 -8.54 1.00
C GLY A 361 -4.43 -8.77 2.00
N THR A 362 -3.20 -9.00 1.51
CA THR A 362 -2.04 -9.25 2.34
C THR A 362 -0.72 -8.90 1.62
N SER A 363 0.42 -9.21 2.22
CA SER A 363 1.73 -9.09 1.61
C SER A 363 2.24 -10.42 1.04
N ALA A 364 3.10 -10.37 0.03
CA ALA A 364 3.81 -11.54 -0.48
C ALA A 364 4.59 -12.27 0.63
N LYS A 365 5.14 -11.49 1.58
CA LYS A 365 5.86 -12.04 2.75
C LYS A 365 4.95 -12.90 3.64
N TYR A 366 3.69 -12.51 3.85
CA TYR A 366 2.75 -13.32 4.64
C TYR A 366 2.45 -14.66 3.96
N ILE A 367 2.22 -14.66 2.64
CA ILE A 367 1.99 -15.88 1.86
C ILE A 367 3.21 -16.80 1.92
N SER A 368 4.41 -16.27 1.69
CA SER A 368 5.66 -17.01 1.81
C SER A 368 5.91 -17.57 3.22
N ALA A 369 5.53 -16.83 4.27
CA ALA A 369 5.66 -17.31 5.64
C ALA A 369 4.69 -18.48 5.94
N LEU A 370 3.49 -18.49 5.39
CA LEU A 370 2.57 -19.63 5.46
C LEU A 370 3.13 -20.84 4.71
N GLU A 371 3.65 -20.63 3.52
CA GLU A 371 4.27 -21.67 2.68
C GLU A 371 5.45 -22.34 3.40
N LYS A 372 6.36 -21.54 3.99
CA LYS A 372 7.50 -22.05 4.79
C LYS A 372 7.08 -22.83 6.04
N GLN A 373 5.89 -22.55 6.59
CA GLN A 373 5.31 -23.31 7.70
C GLN A 373 4.53 -24.55 7.22
N ASN A 374 4.50 -24.83 5.91
CA ASN A 374 3.69 -25.88 5.29
C ASN A 374 2.21 -25.84 5.70
N TRP A 375 1.69 -24.63 6.00
CA TRP A 375 0.31 -24.48 6.40
C TRP A 375 -0.61 -24.67 5.20
N GLN A 376 -1.75 -25.29 5.40
CA GLN A 376 -2.80 -25.41 4.40
C GLN A 376 -4.16 -25.18 5.03
N THR A 377 -5.09 -24.70 4.24
CA THR A 377 -6.48 -24.55 4.67
C THR A 377 -7.06 -25.91 5.01
N PRO A 378 -7.53 -26.16 6.25
CA PRO A 378 -8.18 -27.41 6.64
C PRO A 378 -9.39 -27.72 5.74
N GLN A 379 -9.68 -29.01 5.52
CA GLN A 379 -10.80 -29.42 4.67
C GLN A 379 -12.17 -28.97 5.20
N GLU A 380 -12.30 -28.87 6.52
CA GLU A 380 -13.50 -28.41 7.22
C GLU A 380 -13.71 -26.90 7.15
N MET A 381 -12.68 -26.13 6.76
CA MET A 381 -12.76 -24.67 6.66
C MET A 381 -13.43 -24.24 5.37
N GLU A 382 -14.65 -23.75 5.48
CA GLU A 382 -15.46 -23.33 4.34
C GLU A 382 -15.30 -21.83 4.05
N LEU A 383 -14.41 -21.46 3.14
CA LEU A 383 -14.20 -20.08 2.71
C LEU A 383 -15.16 -19.72 1.54
N LEU A 384 -16.48 -19.91 1.74
CA LEU A 384 -17.47 -19.83 0.66
C LEU A 384 -17.53 -18.48 -0.01
N LYS A 385 -17.37 -17.40 0.77
CA LYS A 385 -17.46 -16.02 0.26
C LYS A 385 -16.14 -15.50 -0.31
N LEU A 386 -15.02 -16.12 0.05
CA LEU A 386 -13.70 -15.65 -0.39
C LEU A 386 -13.52 -15.89 -1.89
N ARG A 387 -13.44 -14.83 -2.66
CA ARG A 387 -13.32 -14.86 -4.13
C ARG A 387 -12.11 -14.15 -4.70
N ALA A 388 -11.40 -13.33 -3.88
CA ALA A 388 -10.12 -12.76 -4.26
C ALA A 388 -9.12 -12.76 -3.10
N ILE A 389 -7.87 -13.07 -3.43
CA ILE A 389 -6.69 -12.89 -2.56
C ILE A 389 -5.79 -11.89 -3.26
N LEU A 390 -5.43 -10.81 -2.57
CA LEU A 390 -4.53 -9.77 -3.10
C LEU A 390 -3.19 -9.84 -2.39
N SER A 391 -2.12 -9.67 -3.16
CA SER A 391 -0.74 -9.67 -2.65
C SER A 391 0.02 -8.47 -3.16
N THR A 392 0.69 -7.74 -2.24
CA THR A 392 1.54 -6.59 -2.60
C THR A 392 2.70 -6.40 -1.61
N GLY A 393 3.43 -5.30 -1.72
CA GLY A 393 4.57 -4.94 -0.86
C GLY A 393 5.92 -5.48 -1.36
N SER A 394 5.91 -6.60 -2.06
CA SER A 394 7.03 -7.15 -2.82
C SER A 394 6.51 -8.07 -3.92
N PRO A 395 7.31 -8.42 -4.95
CA PRO A 395 6.91 -9.38 -5.96
C PRO A 395 6.52 -10.73 -5.33
N LEU A 396 5.40 -11.30 -5.77
CA LEU A 396 4.97 -12.63 -5.34
C LEU A 396 5.77 -13.69 -6.09
N ALA A 397 6.42 -14.59 -5.36
CA ALA A 397 7.23 -15.67 -5.95
C ALA A 397 6.37 -16.64 -6.77
N HIS A 398 6.95 -17.27 -7.78
CA HIS A 398 6.26 -18.22 -8.65
C HIS A 398 5.65 -19.39 -7.86
N GLU A 399 6.40 -19.93 -6.91
CA GLU A 399 6.00 -21.02 -6.02
C GLU A 399 4.80 -20.63 -5.16
N SER A 400 4.75 -19.37 -4.73
CA SER A 400 3.64 -18.86 -3.93
C SER A 400 2.32 -18.77 -4.72
N PHE A 401 2.36 -18.62 -6.07
CA PHE A 401 1.16 -18.79 -6.89
C PHE A 401 0.66 -20.23 -6.82
N ASP A 402 1.55 -21.20 -7.02
CA ASP A 402 1.21 -22.63 -6.92
C ASP A 402 0.68 -22.97 -5.53
N TYR A 403 1.31 -22.45 -4.49
CA TYR A 403 0.91 -22.65 -3.11
C TYR A 403 -0.50 -22.14 -2.83
N VAL A 404 -0.85 -20.93 -3.28
CA VAL A 404 -2.21 -20.38 -3.09
C VAL A 404 -3.26 -21.32 -3.70
N TYR A 405 -3.06 -21.75 -4.96
CA TYR A 405 -4.04 -22.58 -5.63
C TYR A 405 -4.11 -24.03 -5.15
N HIS A 406 -3.00 -24.60 -4.70
CA HIS A 406 -2.95 -25.99 -4.24
C HIS A 406 -3.22 -26.15 -2.74
N LYS A 407 -2.90 -25.14 -1.92
CA LYS A 407 -2.92 -25.26 -0.47
C LYS A 407 -3.90 -24.33 0.24
N LEU A 408 -4.16 -23.13 -0.32
CA LEU A 408 -5.05 -22.17 0.32
C LEU A 408 -6.46 -22.21 -0.28
N LYS A 409 -6.62 -21.93 -1.56
CA LYS A 409 -7.92 -21.95 -2.24
C LYS A 409 -7.75 -22.08 -3.77
N ASN A 410 -8.30 -23.15 -4.33
CA ASN A 410 -8.13 -23.48 -5.75
C ASN A 410 -8.97 -22.61 -6.70
N ASN A 411 -10.11 -22.10 -6.26
CA ASN A 411 -10.98 -21.26 -7.08
C ASN A 411 -11.08 -19.86 -6.46
N VAL A 412 -10.09 -19.02 -6.74
CA VAL A 412 -9.98 -17.66 -6.24
C VAL A 412 -9.21 -16.80 -7.24
N LEU A 413 -9.61 -15.54 -7.41
CA LEU A 413 -8.81 -14.56 -8.13
C LEU A 413 -7.56 -14.21 -7.30
N LEU A 414 -6.38 -14.64 -7.71
CA LEU A 414 -5.12 -14.23 -7.09
C LEU A 414 -4.60 -12.99 -7.82
N GLY A 415 -4.72 -11.83 -7.18
CA GLY A 415 -4.19 -10.57 -7.67
C GLY A 415 -2.84 -10.24 -7.04
N SER A 416 -1.74 -10.44 -7.76
CA SER A 416 -0.50 -9.74 -7.42
C SER A 416 -0.62 -8.32 -7.94
N ILE A 417 -0.52 -7.31 -7.06
CA ILE A 417 -0.71 -5.90 -7.39
C ILE A 417 0.55 -5.10 -7.05
N SER A 418 0.84 -4.08 -7.84
CA SER A 418 2.02 -3.24 -7.65
C SER A 418 1.71 -1.78 -7.92
N GLY A 419 2.16 -0.94 -7.01
CA GLY A 419 2.05 0.51 -7.03
C GLY A 419 2.82 1.12 -5.89
N GLY A 420 2.38 2.25 -5.38
CA GLY A 420 3.13 2.89 -4.31
C GLY A 420 2.38 3.99 -3.57
N THR A 421 2.98 4.36 -2.45
CA THR A 421 2.58 5.52 -1.66
C THR A 421 2.55 6.78 -2.54
N ASP A 422 3.44 6.83 -3.53
CA ASP A 422 3.62 7.95 -4.44
C ASP A 422 2.36 8.26 -5.27
N ILE A 423 1.51 7.27 -5.51
CA ILE A 423 0.26 7.43 -6.27
C ILE A 423 -0.99 7.06 -5.46
N VAL A 424 -0.85 6.69 -4.20
CA VAL A 424 -1.92 6.14 -3.31
C VAL A 424 -2.74 5.02 -3.97
N SER A 425 -2.16 4.28 -4.88
CA SER A 425 -2.82 3.38 -5.82
C SER A 425 -1.86 2.30 -6.31
N CYS A 426 -2.33 1.47 -7.24
CA CYS A 426 -1.53 0.48 -7.95
C CYS A 426 -1.56 0.74 -9.45
N PHE A 427 -0.38 0.71 -10.09
CA PHE A 427 -0.26 0.75 -11.56
C PHE A 427 -0.70 -0.56 -12.19
N MET A 428 -0.33 -1.70 -11.60
CA MET A 428 -0.75 -3.03 -12.02
C MET A 428 -1.70 -3.62 -10.99
N LEU A 429 -2.83 -4.11 -11.48
CA LEU A 429 -3.96 -4.56 -10.67
C LEU A 429 -4.42 -5.95 -11.08
N SER A 430 -5.27 -6.55 -10.26
CA SER A 430 -6.04 -7.73 -10.63
C SER A 430 -7.12 -7.38 -11.67
N CYS A 431 -7.56 -8.40 -12.39
CA CYS A 431 -8.64 -8.26 -13.37
C CYS A 431 -9.55 -9.49 -13.31
N PRO A 432 -10.80 -9.32 -12.83
CA PRO A 432 -11.72 -10.45 -12.61
C PRO A 432 -12.13 -11.17 -13.90
N ILE A 433 -11.97 -10.54 -15.07
CA ILE A 433 -12.33 -11.11 -16.38
C ILE A 433 -11.12 -11.67 -17.14
N ARG A 434 -9.92 -11.70 -16.53
CA ARG A 434 -8.69 -12.23 -17.16
C ARG A 434 -8.15 -13.44 -16.39
N ALA A 435 -7.46 -14.29 -17.13
CA ALA A 435 -6.72 -15.41 -16.54
C ALA A 435 -5.52 -14.92 -15.70
N VAL A 436 -5.16 -15.70 -14.70
CA VAL A 436 -3.93 -15.51 -13.88
C VAL A 436 -2.83 -16.40 -14.45
N TYR A 437 -1.68 -15.80 -14.69
CA TYR A 437 -0.46 -16.47 -15.11
C TYR A 437 0.55 -16.48 -13.98
N ARG A 438 1.24 -17.58 -13.81
CA ARG A 438 2.22 -17.81 -12.76
C ARG A 438 3.34 -16.74 -12.81
N GLY A 439 3.54 -16.03 -11.71
CA GLY A 439 4.58 -15.00 -11.58
C GLY A 439 4.28 -13.66 -12.24
N GLN A 440 3.06 -13.46 -12.79
CA GLN A 440 2.68 -12.21 -13.45
C GLN A 440 1.64 -11.43 -12.65
N LEU A 441 1.74 -10.10 -12.70
CA LEU A 441 0.65 -9.19 -12.40
C LEU A 441 -0.27 -9.15 -13.63
N GLN A 442 -1.60 -9.20 -13.44
CA GLN A 442 -2.51 -9.45 -14.54
C GLN A 442 -2.57 -8.35 -15.60
N GLY A 443 -2.36 -7.08 -15.24
CA GLY A 443 -2.34 -6.00 -16.21
C GLY A 443 -2.31 -4.61 -15.60
N ALA A 444 -2.15 -3.61 -16.45
CA ALA A 444 -2.26 -2.21 -16.09
C ALA A 444 -3.70 -1.89 -15.63
N GLY A 445 -3.84 -1.01 -14.63
CA GLY A 445 -5.13 -0.54 -14.16
C GLY A 445 -5.86 0.32 -15.20
N LEU A 446 -7.18 0.25 -15.24
CA LEU A 446 -7.99 1.11 -16.13
C LEU A 446 -7.67 2.60 -15.89
N GLY A 447 -7.54 3.36 -16.97
CA GLY A 447 -7.19 4.79 -16.96
C GLY A 447 -5.72 5.09 -16.68
N LEU A 448 -4.85 4.07 -16.58
CA LEU A 448 -3.41 4.20 -16.32
C LEU A 448 -2.62 3.75 -17.56
N ALA A 449 -1.94 4.68 -18.21
CA ALA A 449 -1.13 4.42 -19.40
C ALA A 449 0.25 3.90 -19.03
N VAL A 450 0.27 2.72 -18.40
CA VAL A 450 1.50 2.05 -17.91
C VAL A 450 2.26 1.45 -19.08
N ASP A 451 3.57 1.67 -19.10
CA ASP A 451 4.47 1.09 -20.10
C ASP A 451 5.85 0.78 -19.48
N ILE A 452 6.69 0.12 -20.25
CA ILE A 452 8.08 -0.17 -19.89
C ILE A 452 8.99 0.52 -20.91
N PHE A 453 9.89 1.39 -20.43
CA PHE A 453 10.83 2.12 -21.27
C PHE A 453 12.24 1.57 -21.14
N ASP A 454 12.95 1.51 -22.26
CA ASP A 454 14.41 1.31 -22.28
C ASP A 454 15.16 2.56 -21.79
N GLU A 455 16.50 2.54 -21.89
CA GLU A 455 17.34 3.67 -21.45
C GLU A 455 17.18 4.90 -22.35
N GLU A 456 16.79 4.70 -23.60
CA GLU A 456 16.53 5.74 -24.59
C GLU A 456 15.11 6.32 -24.51
N GLY A 457 14.29 5.84 -23.58
CA GLY A 457 12.90 6.29 -23.39
C GLY A 457 11.92 5.73 -24.43
N LYS A 458 12.24 4.61 -25.06
CA LYS A 458 11.36 3.93 -26.03
C LYS A 458 10.59 2.80 -25.35
N PRO A 459 9.30 2.60 -25.70
CA PRO A 459 8.52 1.51 -25.17
C PRO A 459 9.05 0.16 -25.64
N VAL A 460 9.14 -0.81 -24.72
CA VAL A 460 9.61 -2.18 -24.99
C VAL A 460 8.62 -3.21 -24.45
N GLN A 461 8.55 -4.36 -25.11
CA GLN A 461 7.76 -5.51 -24.69
C GLN A 461 8.64 -6.76 -24.67
N GLU A 462 8.40 -7.68 -23.73
CA GLU A 462 9.24 -8.87 -23.49
C GLU A 462 10.73 -8.52 -23.25
N GLN A 463 10.95 -7.29 -22.78
CA GLN A 463 12.24 -6.76 -22.37
C GLN A 463 12.07 -6.01 -21.05
N LYS A 464 13.13 -6.02 -20.25
CA LYS A 464 13.17 -5.31 -18.98
C LYS A 464 13.50 -3.84 -19.19
N GLY A 465 12.87 -3.00 -18.40
CA GLY A 465 13.09 -1.57 -18.46
C GLY A 465 12.50 -0.83 -17.25
N GLU A 466 12.43 0.46 -17.36
CA GLU A 466 11.84 1.34 -16.34
C GLU A 466 10.32 1.35 -16.44
N LEU A 467 9.64 1.13 -15.31
CA LEU A 467 8.20 1.28 -15.22
C LEU A 467 7.80 2.74 -15.30
N VAL A 468 7.01 3.08 -16.28
CA VAL A 468 6.53 4.44 -16.52
C VAL A 468 5.02 4.51 -16.67
N CYS A 469 4.47 5.72 -16.46
CA CYS A 469 3.11 6.06 -16.88
C CYS A 469 3.18 7.24 -17.83
N THR A 470 2.66 7.06 -19.04
CA THR A 470 2.87 7.99 -20.15
C THR A 470 1.76 9.03 -20.31
N LYS A 471 0.68 8.92 -19.51
CA LYS A 471 -0.42 9.88 -19.50
C LYS A 471 -0.82 10.24 -18.08
N PRO A 472 -1.38 11.45 -17.85
CA PRO A 472 -1.84 11.84 -16.52
C PRO A 472 -3.00 10.95 -16.04
N PHE A 473 -3.14 10.86 -14.73
CA PHE A 473 -4.19 10.09 -14.06
C PHE A 473 -4.66 10.81 -12.78
N PRO A 474 -5.91 10.61 -12.32
CA PRO A 474 -6.50 11.41 -11.23
C PRO A 474 -5.74 11.35 -9.90
N ALA A 475 -5.14 10.20 -9.57
CA ALA A 475 -4.42 10.00 -8.32
C ALA A 475 -2.95 10.43 -8.37
N MET A 476 -2.51 11.14 -9.42
CA MET A 476 -1.21 11.82 -9.37
C MET A 476 -1.18 12.71 -8.13
N PRO A 477 -0.09 12.71 -7.36
CA PRO A 477 0.07 13.66 -6.27
C PRO A 477 -0.12 15.09 -6.76
N ILE A 478 -0.75 15.91 -5.96
CA ILE A 478 -0.86 17.36 -6.24
C ILE A 478 0.45 18.09 -5.96
N GLY A 479 1.42 17.41 -5.34
CA GLY A 479 2.76 17.90 -5.03
C GLY A 479 3.33 17.26 -3.77
N PHE A 480 4.44 17.82 -3.29
CA PHE A 480 4.97 17.50 -1.98
C PHE A 480 4.68 18.64 -1.00
N TRP A 481 4.51 18.30 0.26
CA TRP A 481 4.39 19.28 1.33
C TRP A 481 5.65 20.18 1.37
N ASP A 482 5.44 21.50 1.48
CA ASP A 482 6.53 22.49 1.51
C ASP A 482 7.46 22.43 0.27
N ASP A 483 6.86 22.25 -0.92
CA ASP A 483 7.53 22.27 -2.24
C ASP A 483 6.77 23.18 -3.23
N PRO A 484 6.67 24.50 -2.95
CA PRO A 484 5.83 25.41 -3.74
C PRO A 484 6.23 25.52 -5.21
N ASP A 485 7.51 25.39 -5.52
CA ASP A 485 8.07 25.40 -6.87
C ASP A 485 7.98 24.05 -7.57
N GLN A 486 7.48 23.01 -6.88
CA GLN A 486 7.42 21.61 -7.34
C GLN A 486 8.78 21.04 -7.81
N LYS A 487 9.88 21.57 -7.34
CA LYS A 487 11.22 21.12 -7.75
C LYS A 487 11.51 19.68 -7.31
N ARG A 488 11.21 19.36 -6.03
CA ARG A 488 11.40 18.01 -5.50
C ARG A 488 10.45 17.01 -6.16
N TYR A 489 9.21 17.44 -6.40
CA TYR A 489 8.21 16.63 -7.09
C TYR A 489 8.62 16.29 -8.52
N ARG A 490 9.06 17.31 -9.30
CA ARG A 490 9.54 17.12 -10.67
C ARG A 490 10.79 16.25 -10.73
N SER A 491 11.77 16.51 -9.87
CA SER A 491 12.99 15.69 -9.80
C SER A 491 12.69 14.23 -9.44
N ALA A 492 11.70 13.98 -8.59
CA ALA A 492 11.38 12.63 -8.16
C ALA A 492 10.78 11.75 -9.26
N TYR A 493 10.01 12.33 -10.21
CA TYR A 493 9.20 11.54 -11.13
C TYR A 493 9.34 11.88 -12.62
N PHE A 494 9.90 13.06 -12.96
CA PHE A 494 9.91 13.58 -14.36
C PHE A 494 11.30 13.97 -14.86
N GLU A 495 12.35 13.81 -14.05
CA GLU A 495 13.71 14.19 -14.44
C GLU A 495 14.32 13.24 -15.47
N ARG A 496 13.97 11.95 -15.39
CA ARG A 496 14.53 10.92 -16.26
C ARG A 496 13.96 10.95 -17.68
N PHE A 497 12.64 11.09 -17.79
CA PHE A 497 11.93 11.19 -19.06
C PHE A 497 10.97 12.38 -18.98
N ASP A 498 11.19 13.38 -19.82
CA ASP A 498 10.38 14.61 -19.80
C ASP A 498 8.90 14.32 -20.11
N GLY A 499 8.01 14.84 -19.27
CA GLY A 499 6.58 14.62 -19.42
C GLY A 499 6.09 13.18 -19.18
N VAL A 500 6.92 12.30 -18.63
CA VAL A 500 6.58 10.90 -18.35
C VAL A 500 6.85 10.58 -16.88
N TRP A 501 5.84 10.04 -16.19
CA TRP A 501 6.00 9.58 -14.83
C TRP A 501 6.93 8.37 -14.75
N THR A 502 8.06 8.52 -14.08
CA THR A 502 9.01 7.44 -13.80
C THR A 502 8.78 6.93 -12.39
N HIS A 503 8.38 5.65 -12.25
CA HIS A 503 8.00 5.10 -10.95
C HIS A 503 9.18 4.63 -10.10
N GLY A 504 10.28 4.29 -10.76
CA GLY A 504 11.47 3.77 -10.09
C GLY A 504 11.40 2.27 -9.81
N ASP A 505 10.59 1.53 -10.54
CA ASP A 505 10.55 0.07 -10.56
C ASP A 505 11.10 -0.47 -11.89
N TYR A 506 11.92 -1.53 -11.80
CA TYR A 506 12.45 -2.23 -12.95
C TYR A 506 11.54 -3.41 -13.29
N ALA A 507 10.91 -3.36 -14.44
CA ALA A 507 9.82 -4.25 -14.80
C ALA A 507 9.87 -4.72 -16.25
N GLU A 508 8.98 -5.65 -16.60
CA GLU A 508 8.81 -6.21 -17.94
C GLU A 508 7.32 -6.34 -18.25
N ARG A 509 6.91 -5.98 -19.46
CA ARG A 509 5.58 -6.29 -19.99
C ARG A 509 5.64 -7.58 -20.77
N THR A 510 4.80 -8.56 -20.43
CA THR A 510 4.82 -9.90 -21.03
C THR A 510 3.99 -9.97 -22.31
N ALA A 511 4.17 -11.05 -23.10
CA ALA A 511 3.37 -11.32 -24.29
C ALA A 511 1.84 -11.47 -23.98
N GLN A 512 1.47 -11.71 -22.72
CA GLN A 512 0.06 -11.81 -22.28
C GLN A 512 -0.49 -10.46 -21.78
N ASP A 513 0.16 -9.33 -22.04
CA ASP A 513 -0.16 -8.02 -21.45
C ASP A 513 -0.20 -8.00 -19.91
N GLY A 514 0.50 -8.94 -19.29
CA GLY A 514 0.80 -8.93 -17.85
C GLY A 514 2.13 -8.22 -17.59
N PHE A 515 2.50 -8.10 -16.32
CA PHE A 515 3.77 -7.49 -15.92
C PHE A 515 4.55 -8.38 -14.95
N VAL A 516 5.86 -8.24 -14.97
CA VAL A 516 6.76 -8.85 -13.98
C VAL A 516 7.62 -7.76 -13.38
N ILE A 517 7.61 -7.63 -12.05
CA ILE A 517 8.48 -6.70 -11.33
C ILE A 517 9.79 -7.41 -10.98
N HIS A 518 10.90 -6.80 -11.37
CA HIS A 518 12.25 -7.30 -11.14
C HIS A 518 12.96 -6.63 -9.97
N GLY A 519 12.35 -5.61 -9.36
CA GLY A 519 12.85 -4.85 -8.20
C GLY A 519 12.80 -3.35 -8.42
N ARG A 520 13.46 -2.62 -7.54
CA ARG A 520 13.60 -1.16 -7.65
C ARG A 520 14.67 -0.81 -8.68
N SER A 521 14.43 0.21 -9.51
CA SER A 521 15.41 0.66 -10.52
C SER A 521 16.70 1.19 -9.91
N ASP A 522 16.63 1.81 -8.72
CA ASP A 522 17.76 2.31 -7.95
C ASP A 522 18.56 1.21 -7.24
N ALA A 523 17.96 0.03 -7.04
CA ALA A 523 18.59 -1.16 -6.46
C ALA A 523 19.02 -2.20 -7.51
N VAL A 524 18.90 -1.90 -8.80
CA VAL A 524 19.33 -2.78 -9.90
C VAL A 524 20.84 -2.96 -9.83
N LEU A 525 21.27 -4.22 -9.94
CA LEU A 525 22.69 -4.60 -10.02
C LEU A 525 23.19 -4.40 -11.45
N ASN A 526 24.45 -4.04 -11.60
CA ASN A 526 25.03 -3.79 -12.94
C ASN A 526 26.40 -4.46 -13.14
N PRO A 527 26.53 -5.78 -12.94
CA PRO A 527 27.81 -6.49 -13.13
C PRO A 527 28.19 -6.54 -14.61
N GLY A 528 29.39 -6.03 -14.94
CA GLY A 528 29.88 -5.99 -16.32
C GLY A 528 28.95 -5.25 -17.27
N GLY A 529 28.26 -4.21 -16.82
CA GLY A 529 27.36 -3.39 -17.64
C GLY A 529 25.98 -3.99 -17.92
N VAL A 530 25.62 -5.15 -17.33
CA VAL A 530 24.31 -5.80 -17.53
C VAL A 530 23.41 -5.54 -16.34
N ARG A 531 22.26 -4.91 -16.56
CA ARG A 531 21.26 -4.65 -15.52
C ARG A 531 20.55 -5.93 -15.07
N ILE A 532 20.54 -6.17 -13.75
CA ILE A 532 19.97 -7.35 -13.12
C ILE A 532 19.04 -6.90 -11.97
N GLY A 533 17.80 -7.36 -12.00
CA GLY A 533 16.86 -7.13 -10.90
C GLY A 533 17.16 -8.02 -9.70
N THR A 534 17.23 -7.44 -8.51
CA THR A 534 17.49 -8.18 -7.26
C THR A 534 16.48 -9.30 -7.02
N ALA A 535 15.20 -9.07 -7.39
CA ALA A 535 14.14 -10.07 -7.26
C ALA A 535 14.41 -11.36 -8.06
N GLU A 536 15.19 -11.29 -9.14
CA GLU A 536 15.55 -12.48 -9.92
C GLU A 536 16.46 -13.42 -9.14
N ILE A 537 17.35 -12.86 -8.31
CA ILE A 537 18.22 -13.62 -7.41
C ILE A 537 17.38 -14.16 -6.23
N TYR A 538 16.54 -13.32 -5.63
CA TYR A 538 15.72 -13.72 -4.47
C TYR A 538 14.84 -14.93 -4.78
N ARG A 539 14.17 -14.95 -5.94
CA ARG A 539 13.33 -16.08 -6.37
C ARG A 539 14.06 -17.41 -6.40
N GLN A 540 15.36 -17.42 -6.68
CA GLN A 540 16.16 -18.66 -6.72
C GLN A 540 16.63 -19.07 -5.32
N VAL A 541 16.94 -18.08 -4.49
CA VAL A 541 17.53 -18.30 -3.15
C VAL A 541 16.47 -18.66 -2.11
N GLU A 542 15.31 -18.06 -2.19
CA GLU A 542 14.21 -18.28 -1.24
C GLU A 542 13.59 -19.68 -1.35
N THR A 543 13.89 -20.44 -2.42
CA THR A 543 13.47 -21.84 -2.57
C THR A 543 14.28 -22.83 -1.73
N PHE A 544 15.40 -22.42 -1.16
CA PHE A 544 16.20 -23.29 -0.27
C PHE A 544 15.58 -23.33 1.13
N GLU A 545 15.34 -24.55 1.63
CA GLU A 545 14.70 -24.74 2.94
C GLU A 545 15.54 -24.20 4.10
N GLU A 546 16.85 -24.16 3.97
CA GLU A 546 17.80 -23.67 4.96
C GLU A 546 17.81 -22.14 5.08
N ILE A 547 17.32 -21.43 4.06
CA ILE A 547 17.39 -19.96 3.98
C ILE A 547 16.05 -19.37 4.43
N LEU A 548 16.11 -18.44 5.37
CA LEU A 548 14.96 -17.67 5.83
C LEU A 548 14.71 -16.45 4.94
N GLU A 549 15.75 -15.66 4.68
CA GLU A 549 15.68 -14.39 3.93
C GLU A 549 16.97 -14.19 3.12
N ALA A 550 16.89 -13.39 2.05
CA ALA A 550 18.01 -13.02 1.22
C ALA A 550 17.98 -11.54 0.82
N LEU A 551 19.17 -10.94 0.64
CA LEU A 551 19.36 -9.57 0.16
C LEU A 551 20.59 -9.52 -0.74
N ALA A 552 20.47 -8.95 -1.94
CA ALA A 552 21.57 -8.78 -2.87
C ALA A 552 21.90 -7.29 -3.06
N ILE A 553 23.20 -6.99 -3.10
CA ILE A 553 23.70 -5.66 -3.46
C ILE A 553 24.79 -5.76 -4.53
N GLY A 554 24.95 -4.66 -5.27
CA GLY A 554 26.15 -4.44 -6.07
C GLY A 554 27.22 -3.76 -5.22
N GLN A 555 28.38 -4.40 -5.06
CA GLN A 555 29.55 -3.79 -4.45
C GLN A 555 30.51 -3.33 -5.54
N GLU A 556 30.83 -2.04 -5.57
CA GLU A 556 31.84 -1.48 -6.47
C GLU A 556 33.24 -1.99 -6.08
N LYS A 557 33.92 -2.64 -7.02
CA LYS A 557 35.27 -3.15 -6.84
C LYS A 557 36.00 -3.23 -8.18
N ASN A 558 37.24 -2.74 -8.21
CA ASN A 558 38.11 -2.80 -9.40
C ASN A 558 37.47 -2.23 -10.68
N ASN A 559 36.76 -1.10 -10.58
CA ASN A 559 36.01 -0.45 -11.66
C ASN A 559 34.89 -1.32 -12.28
N ASP A 560 34.38 -2.31 -11.56
CA ASP A 560 33.21 -3.10 -11.91
C ASP A 560 32.31 -3.30 -10.70
N VAL A 561 31.13 -3.89 -10.87
CA VAL A 561 30.17 -4.20 -9.82
C VAL A 561 30.16 -5.72 -9.60
N ARG A 562 30.58 -6.18 -8.42
CA ARG A 562 30.37 -7.58 -8.03
C ARG A 562 29.05 -7.76 -7.29
N VAL A 563 28.41 -8.87 -7.53
CA VAL A 563 27.16 -9.24 -6.84
C VAL A 563 27.48 -9.87 -5.49
N VAL A 564 27.00 -9.27 -4.42
CA VAL A 564 27.10 -9.81 -3.06
C VAL A 564 25.70 -10.21 -2.59
N LEU A 565 25.55 -11.46 -2.19
CA LEU A 565 24.32 -12.01 -1.64
C LEU A 565 24.49 -12.23 -0.14
N PHE A 566 23.64 -11.58 0.65
CA PHE A 566 23.49 -11.84 2.08
C PHE A 566 22.32 -12.79 2.30
N VAL A 567 22.47 -13.75 3.20
CA VAL A 567 21.44 -14.71 3.56
C VAL A 567 21.26 -14.78 5.06
N VAL A 568 20.03 -14.86 5.51
CA VAL A 568 19.68 -15.22 6.90
C VAL A 568 19.34 -16.69 6.91
N MET A 569 20.06 -17.45 7.71
CA MET A 569 19.83 -18.89 7.84
C MET A 569 18.69 -19.18 8.81
N LYS A 570 17.95 -20.27 8.64
CA LYS A 570 17.03 -20.79 9.65
C LYS A 570 17.81 -21.21 10.90
N GLU A 571 17.12 -21.25 12.03
CA GLU A 571 17.71 -21.69 13.30
C GLU A 571 18.41 -23.05 13.16
N GLN A 572 19.61 -23.17 13.73
CA GLN A 572 20.47 -24.36 13.70
C GLN A 572 21.02 -24.74 12.31
N GLN A 573 20.84 -23.90 11.28
CA GLN A 573 21.44 -24.11 9.94
C GLN A 573 22.65 -23.21 9.76
N GLU A 574 23.67 -23.74 9.09
CA GLU A 574 24.90 -23.01 8.76
C GLU A 574 25.07 -22.85 7.23
N LEU A 575 25.64 -21.72 6.84
CA LEU A 575 25.98 -21.47 5.44
C LEU A 575 27.26 -22.24 5.03
N ARG A 576 27.10 -23.51 4.71
CA ARG A 576 28.19 -24.38 4.27
C ARG A 576 28.58 -24.11 2.82
N ASP A 577 29.79 -24.48 2.42
CA ASP A 577 30.26 -24.24 1.06
C ASP A 577 29.50 -25.06 0.00
N ASP A 578 29.04 -26.28 0.36
CA ASP A 578 28.18 -27.07 -0.53
C ASP A 578 26.83 -26.36 -0.81
N LEU A 579 26.25 -25.68 0.17
CA LEU A 579 25.02 -24.89 0.00
C LEU A 579 25.29 -23.63 -0.86
N LYS A 580 26.41 -22.93 -0.65
CA LYS A 580 26.80 -21.80 -1.53
C LYS A 580 26.92 -22.24 -2.98
N ASP A 581 27.50 -23.42 -3.24
CA ASP A 581 27.65 -23.96 -4.60
C ASP A 581 26.30 -24.40 -5.19
N GLN A 582 25.38 -24.91 -4.39
CA GLN A 582 24.01 -25.22 -4.82
C GLN A 582 23.26 -23.93 -5.20
N ILE A 583 23.36 -22.88 -4.39
CA ILE A 583 22.76 -21.57 -4.66
C ILE A 583 23.30 -21.01 -5.98
N ARG A 584 24.63 -20.97 -6.17
CA ARG A 584 25.27 -20.50 -7.41
C ARG A 584 24.82 -21.30 -8.63
N ARG A 585 24.77 -22.63 -8.51
CA ARG A 585 24.30 -23.51 -9.59
C ARG A 585 22.86 -23.24 -9.96
N ARG A 586 21.96 -23.13 -8.98
CA ARG A 586 20.54 -22.85 -9.21
C ARG A 586 20.34 -21.49 -9.88
N ILE A 587 21.00 -20.44 -9.40
CA ILE A 587 20.94 -19.12 -10.00
C ILE A 587 21.44 -19.20 -11.45
N LYS A 588 22.58 -19.82 -11.70
CA LYS A 588 23.15 -19.96 -13.05
C LYS A 588 22.24 -20.73 -14.02
N GLN A 589 21.56 -21.78 -13.52
CA GLN A 589 20.67 -22.62 -14.34
C GLN A 589 19.37 -21.91 -14.71
N ASN A 590 18.82 -21.11 -13.79
CA ASN A 590 17.49 -20.51 -13.94
C ASN A 590 17.54 -19.03 -14.36
N THR A 591 18.73 -18.43 -14.42
CA THR A 591 18.96 -17.04 -14.85
C THR A 591 20.17 -16.98 -15.76
N THR A 592 21.11 -16.05 -15.56
CA THR A 592 22.34 -15.98 -16.35
C THR A 592 23.58 -16.05 -15.46
N PRO A 593 24.76 -16.33 -16.00
CA PRO A 593 26.01 -16.31 -15.23
C PRO A 593 26.28 -14.99 -14.49
N ARG A 594 25.73 -13.87 -14.97
CA ARG A 594 25.88 -12.54 -14.34
C ARG A 594 25.08 -12.35 -13.07
N HIS A 595 24.04 -13.15 -12.85
CA HIS A 595 23.26 -13.15 -11.60
C HIS A 595 23.96 -13.92 -10.48
N VAL A 596 24.97 -14.73 -10.82
CA VAL A 596 25.65 -15.58 -9.84
C VAL A 596 26.45 -14.71 -8.88
N PRO A 597 26.17 -14.77 -7.56
CA PRO A 597 26.89 -13.96 -6.58
C PRO A 597 28.37 -14.35 -6.53
N ASP A 598 29.23 -13.35 -6.57
CA ASP A 598 30.66 -13.50 -6.29
C ASP A 598 30.88 -13.93 -4.83
N LEU A 599 30.12 -13.33 -3.95
CA LEU A 599 30.15 -13.63 -2.52
C LEU A 599 28.76 -13.98 -2.01
N ILE A 600 28.70 -14.99 -1.13
CA ILE A 600 27.51 -15.34 -0.35
C ILE A 600 27.91 -15.31 1.11
N VAL A 601 27.26 -14.47 1.90
CA VAL A 601 27.60 -14.19 3.29
C VAL A 601 26.37 -14.40 4.18
N SER A 602 26.52 -15.10 5.30
CA SER A 602 25.47 -15.25 6.29
C SER A 602 25.47 -14.06 7.25
N VAL A 603 24.28 -13.53 7.54
CA VAL A 603 24.06 -12.45 8.50
C VAL A 603 22.94 -12.85 9.46
N ALA A 604 22.93 -12.26 10.67
CA ALA A 604 21.94 -12.59 11.68
C ALA A 604 20.52 -12.10 11.34
N ALA A 605 20.39 -10.95 10.69
CA ALA A 605 19.10 -10.40 10.25
C ALA A 605 19.30 -9.42 9.09
N LEU A 606 18.25 -9.21 8.29
CA LEU A 606 18.20 -8.16 7.28
C LEU A 606 17.48 -6.91 7.82
N PRO A 607 17.98 -5.70 7.48
CA PRO A 607 17.27 -4.46 7.80
C PRO A 607 16.01 -4.37 6.94
N ARG A 608 14.91 -3.94 7.58
CA ARG A 608 13.61 -3.79 6.93
C ARG A 608 12.96 -2.47 7.30
N THR A 609 12.17 -1.94 6.39
CA THR A 609 11.26 -0.84 6.72
C THR A 609 10.19 -1.33 7.70
N LEU A 610 9.50 -0.41 8.35
CA LEU A 610 8.36 -0.71 9.22
C LEU A 610 7.23 -1.45 8.47
N SER A 611 7.09 -1.24 7.18
CA SER A 611 6.20 -2.01 6.30
C SER A 611 6.75 -3.37 5.85
N GLY A 612 7.92 -3.79 6.37
CA GLY A 612 8.53 -5.09 6.11
C GLY A 612 9.32 -5.19 4.79
N LYS A 613 9.52 -4.08 4.06
CA LYS A 613 10.30 -4.08 2.81
C LYS A 613 11.80 -4.18 3.12
N ILE A 614 12.52 -4.92 2.29
CA ILE A 614 14.00 -4.98 2.29
C ILE A 614 14.55 -3.63 1.83
N VAL A 615 15.70 -3.24 2.36
CA VAL A 615 16.35 -1.95 2.09
C VAL A 615 17.78 -2.13 1.55
N GLU A 616 17.88 -2.60 0.32
CA GLU A 616 19.15 -2.88 -0.36
C GLU A 616 20.09 -1.67 -0.35
N LEU A 617 19.56 -0.47 -0.58
CA LEU A 617 20.36 0.75 -0.63
C LEU A 617 20.98 1.11 0.73
N ALA A 618 20.29 0.85 1.84
CA ALA A 618 20.84 1.07 3.17
C ALA A 618 22.00 0.10 3.45
N VAL A 619 21.85 -1.18 3.07
CA VAL A 619 22.93 -2.17 3.18
C VAL A 619 24.10 -1.80 2.26
N ARG A 620 23.83 -1.43 1.01
CA ARG A 620 24.86 -0.96 0.07
C ARG A 620 25.63 0.24 0.66
N ALA A 621 24.94 1.21 1.27
CA ALA A 621 25.59 2.35 1.90
C ALA A 621 26.53 1.92 3.04
N VAL A 622 26.08 1.02 3.94
CA VAL A 622 26.92 0.48 5.02
C VAL A 622 28.17 -0.22 4.48
N VAL A 623 28.00 -1.10 3.49
CA VAL A 623 29.10 -1.86 2.88
C VAL A 623 30.14 -0.95 2.22
N HIS A 624 29.71 0.22 1.71
CA HIS A 624 30.61 1.23 1.12
C HIS A 624 31.08 2.31 2.11
N ASN A 625 30.83 2.15 3.42
CA ASN A 625 31.15 3.14 4.46
C ASN A 625 30.53 4.52 4.21
N LEU A 626 29.36 4.55 3.56
CA LEU A 626 28.58 5.75 3.32
C LEU A 626 27.55 5.95 4.44
N PRO A 627 27.16 7.20 4.73
CA PRO A 627 26.13 7.45 5.74
C PRO A 627 24.78 6.87 5.29
N VAL A 628 24.16 6.05 6.16
CA VAL A 628 22.79 5.57 5.95
C VAL A 628 21.82 6.66 6.35
N LYS A 629 21.00 7.07 5.39
CA LYS A 629 19.93 8.05 5.58
C LYS A 629 18.65 7.31 6.02
N ASN A 630 17.81 7.97 6.82
CA ASN A 630 16.51 7.42 7.29
C ASN A 630 16.59 6.09 8.09
N LYS A 631 17.56 5.95 8.98
CA LYS A 631 17.64 4.80 9.89
C LYS A 631 16.36 4.61 10.71
N GLU A 632 15.66 5.68 11.00
CA GLU A 632 14.44 5.77 11.79
C GLU A 632 13.22 5.12 11.07
N ALA A 633 13.30 4.98 9.76
CA ALA A 633 12.28 4.28 8.96
C ALA A 633 12.44 2.74 8.99
N LEU A 634 13.49 2.26 9.65
CA LEU A 634 13.75 0.83 9.78
C LEU A 634 13.06 0.26 11.02
N ALA A 635 12.48 -0.90 10.88
CA ALA A 635 11.90 -1.66 11.99
C ALA A 635 12.97 -2.24 12.92
N ASN A 636 14.18 -2.47 12.38
CA ASN A 636 15.30 -3.08 13.07
C ASN A 636 16.63 -2.42 12.61
N PRO A 637 16.87 -1.14 12.94
CA PRO A 637 18.05 -0.41 12.47
C PRO A 637 19.37 -1.03 12.98
N GLU A 638 19.34 -1.76 14.08
CA GLU A 638 20.47 -2.53 14.62
C GLU A 638 20.96 -3.61 13.65
N ALA A 639 20.10 -4.11 12.78
CA ALA A 639 20.49 -5.10 11.77
C ALA A 639 21.53 -4.56 10.77
N LEU A 640 21.66 -3.25 10.61
CA LEU A 640 22.69 -2.63 9.79
C LEU A 640 24.11 -2.90 10.32
N GLU A 641 24.28 -3.14 11.60
CA GLU A 641 25.58 -3.43 12.21
C GLU A 641 26.17 -4.75 11.69
N TYR A 642 25.32 -5.71 11.28
CA TYR A 642 25.78 -6.99 10.72
C TYR A 642 26.46 -6.88 9.35
N PHE A 643 26.38 -5.70 8.71
CA PHE A 643 26.96 -5.44 7.39
C PHE A 643 28.23 -4.59 7.44
N LYS A 644 28.65 -4.16 8.63
CA LYS A 644 29.89 -3.41 8.83
C LYS A 644 31.09 -4.36 8.88
N ASP A 645 32.18 -3.91 8.30
CA ASP A 645 33.51 -4.51 8.44
C ASP A 645 33.58 -6.03 8.17
N ILE A 646 32.74 -6.52 7.26
CA ILE A 646 32.72 -7.94 6.89
C ILE A 646 34.03 -8.28 6.17
N PRO A 647 34.87 -9.21 6.71
CA PRO A 647 36.21 -9.47 6.18
C PRO A 647 36.19 -9.98 4.73
N GLU A 648 35.17 -10.73 4.33
CA GLU A 648 34.98 -11.27 2.98
C GLU A 648 34.76 -10.17 1.94
N LEU A 649 34.19 -9.04 2.35
CA LEU A 649 33.93 -7.90 1.46
C LEU A 649 35.17 -7.03 1.23
N GLN A 650 36.16 -7.11 2.12
CA GLN A 650 37.41 -6.37 1.99
C GLN A 650 38.42 -7.05 1.07
N LYS A 651 38.30 -8.36 0.88
CA LYS A 651 39.10 -9.18 -0.05
C LYS A 651 38.56 -9.03 -1.47
#